data_cce1c658a4026c5fefc7c67ac2e65ab1
#
_entry.id   cce1c658a4026c5fefc7c67ac2e65ab1
#
_cell.length_a   1.000
_cell.length_b   1.000
_cell.length_c   1.000
_cell.angle_alpha   90.00
_cell.angle_beta   90.00
_cell.angle_gamma   90.00
#
_symmetry.space_group_name_H-M   'P 1'
#
loop_
_entity.id
_entity.type
_entity.pdbx_description
1 polymer ?
#
loop_
_entity_poly.entity_id
_entity_poly.type
_entity_poly.pdbx_seq_one_letter_code
_entity_poly.pdbx_strand_id
1 'polypeptide(L)'
;MSAQVETERTENAYDFRAMEAKWRPYWDETKVFQPTGHAPKGRKYVLDMFPYPSGDLHMGHAEAFAIGDMNARYYKQCGYDVLHPIGWDSFGLPAENAAIKNDTHPKEWTYKNIDTQAESFKRYAIAADWSRRLHTSDPEYYKWTQWFFEQFYKKGLAYRKDSMVNWCPKDQTVLANEQVVNGVCERCGTTVTKKALNQWYFKITDYAQQLLDDMEQLEGKWPDRVLLMQRNWIGRSEGAEVRFEIEATEDQAAESFTVFTTRPDTLYGATFIVVAADAAFAEQIVAPEQKAALEQYREDIKALSDIDRQSSDREKTGVFTGRYAINPLTGAKLPVWASDYVLADYGTGAIMAVPAHDQRDLDFALKFDLPVVKVLDVEGAEDPATSGVATAGDGVLVNSGELTGLPKAEAIAKAIELVEAAGTGEGKVIYRLRDWLLSRQRFWGTPIPVIHCEDCGEVLVPEDQLPVLLPDNLRGEQLAPKGQSPLAAADNWAIVPCPKCGKQARRDSDTMDTFVDSSWYFLRYVSPHDDQAPFDPQAMREWGAVDMYVGGVEHAILHLLYARFFTKVVRDLGLIQHDEPFKALMNQGQVLNGGKAMSKSLGNGVNLGEQLDKFGVDAIRTTMIFASPPEDDVDWADVSPAGSQKFLARAWRVAQDVTSEPGVDATTGDLELQKLIARTVHEVQGLIEGGKFNVVVAKTMELVNATRKAIDSGAGAADPAVRKAAETIAILLSLYAPYTAEDMWHVLGHDTPVLTAGFPEVDPALLVDDTVTAIVQIKGKVKARLEVAKDISEQELQELALADAAVQRALGDAEIRKVIVRAPKLVNIVI
;
A
#
# COMPACT_ATOMS: atom_id res chain seq x y z
N MET A 1 -35.46 5.32 -51.06
CA MET A 1 -35.84 5.74 -49.69
C MET A 1 -35.38 4.76 -48.63
N SER A 2 -35.41 3.42 -48.80
CA SER A 2 -34.97 2.48 -47.75
C SER A 2 -33.44 2.43 -47.54
N ALA A 3 -32.64 2.49 -48.60
CA ALA A 3 -31.18 2.44 -48.53
C ALA A 3 -30.54 3.72 -47.97
N GLN A 4 -31.14 4.91 -48.25
CA GLN A 4 -30.65 6.14 -47.64
C GLN A 4 -30.97 6.26 -46.15
N VAL A 5 -32.11 5.73 -45.68
CA VAL A 5 -32.49 5.69 -44.26
C VAL A 5 -31.69 4.64 -43.49
N GLU A 6 -31.22 3.57 -44.12
CA GLU A 6 -30.30 2.59 -43.51
C GLU A 6 -28.87 3.13 -43.42
N THR A 7 -28.43 3.89 -44.41
CA THR A 7 -27.10 4.53 -44.40
C THR A 7 -27.03 5.66 -43.36
N GLU A 8 -28.05 6.53 -43.24
CA GLU A 8 -28.17 7.54 -42.22
C GLU A 8 -28.30 6.94 -40.79
N ARG A 9 -28.93 5.76 -40.63
CA ARG A 9 -28.99 5.05 -39.34
C ARG A 9 -27.65 4.41 -38.91
N THR A 10 -26.79 4.06 -39.84
CA THR A 10 -25.45 3.50 -39.55
C THR A 10 -24.41 4.59 -39.26
N GLU A 11 -24.54 5.78 -39.82
CA GLU A 11 -23.65 6.93 -39.53
C GLU A 11 -23.87 7.55 -38.14
N ASN A 12 -25.00 7.34 -37.50
CA ASN A 12 -25.33 7.86 -36.16
C ASN A 12 -25.37 6.77 -35.06
N ALA A 13 -24.63 5.69 -35.21
CA ALA A 13 -24.53 4.66 -34.18
C ALA A 13 -23.31 4.89 -33.30
N TYR A 14 -23.45 4.72 -31.99
CA TYR A 14 -22.33 4.74 -31.06
C TYR A 14 -21.35 3.62 -31.41
N ASP A 15 -20.22 3.96 -31.99
CA ASP A 15 -19.16 3.02 -32.40
C ASP A 15 -17.87 3.32 -31.62
N PHE A 16 -17.69 2.60 -30.51
CA PHE A 16 -16.51 2.75 -29.66
C PHE A 16 -15.20 2.40 -30.40
N ARG A 17 -15.22 1.48 -31.39
CA ARG A 17 -14.00 1.13 -32.15
C ARG A 17 -13.54 2.26 -33.05
N ALA A 18 -14.49 2.90 -33.71
CA ALA A 18 -14.20 4.08 -34.53
C ALA A 18 -13.65 5.23 -33.66
N MET A 19 -14.22 5.44 -32.46
CA MET A 19 -13.74 6.45 -31.51
C MET A 19 -12.32 6.14 -31.02
N GLU A 20 -12.06 4.91 -30.59
CA GLU A 20 -10.72 4.47 -30.15
C GLU A 20 -9.66 4.69 -31.27
N ALA A 21 -9.99 4.35 -32.50
CA ALA A 21 -9.10 4.53 -33.64
C ALA A 21 -8.84 6.01 -33.99
N LYS A 22 -9.84 6.88 -33.82
CA LYS A 22 -9.79 8.30 -34.12
C LYS A 22 -9.00 9.09 -33.07
N TRP A 23 -9.24 8.86 -31.78
CA TRP A 23 -8.77 9.75 -30.73
C TRP A 23 -7.39 9.41 -30.18
N ARG A 24 -6.91 8.16 -30.27
CA ARG A 24 -5.55 7.80 -29.85
C ARG A 24 -4.47 8.63 -30.58
N PRO A 25 -4.44 8.68 -31.92
CA PRO A 25 -3.46 9.51 -32.62
C PRO A 25 -3.58 11.01 -32.30
N TYR A 26 -4.80 11.50 -32.09
CA TYR A 26 -5.04 12.90 -31.75
C TYR A 26 -4.37 13.30 -30.41
N TRP A 27 -4.46 12.45 -29.39
CA TRP A 27 -3.81 12.72 -28.12
C TRP A 27 -2.28 12.65 -28.20
N ASP A 28 -1.73 11.76 -29.00
CA ASP A 28 -0.29 11.69 -29.28
C ASP A 28 0.21 12.95 -30.00
N GLU A 29 -0.56 13.46 -30.96
CA GLU A 29 -0.24 14.67 -31.72
C GLU A 29 -0.33 15.94 -30.85
N THR A 30 -1.39 16.08 -30.08
CA THR A 30 -1.61 17.24 -29.21
C THR A 30 -0.74 17.25 -27.97
N LYS A 31 -0.13 16.10 -27.61
CA LYS A 31 0.68 15.91 -26.38
C LYS A 31 -0.06 16.34 -25.11
N VAL A 32 -1.37 16.18 -25.11
CA VAL A 32 -2.28 16.69 -24.05
C VAL A 32 -1.95 16.17 -22.66
N PHE A 33 -1.25 15.05 -22.55
CA PHE A 33 -0.89 14.43 -21.26
C PHE A 33 0.46 14.92 -20.70
N GLN A 34 1.23 15.68 -21.45
CA GLN A 34 2.52 16.20 -20.98
C GLN A 34 2.32 17.43 -20.09
N PRO A 35 3.19 17.61 -19.09
CA PRO A 35 3.29 18.88 -18.37
C PRO A 35 3.65 20.02 -19.32
N THR A 36 3.01 21.16 -19.16
CA THR A 36 3.20 22.32 -20.05
C THR A 36 4.21 23.33 -19.52
N GLY A 37 4.58 23.21 -18.23
CA GLY A 37 5.35 24.21 -17.50
C GLY A 37 4.51 25.43 -17.09
N HIS A 38 3.26 25.54 -17.56
CA HIS A 38 2.32 26.57 -17.15
C HIS A 38 1.46 26.05 -16.00
N ALA A 39 1.63 26.59 -14.81
CA ALA A 39 1.03 26.11 -13.57
C ALA A 39 0.27 27.22 -12.82
N PRO A 40 -0.86 27.73 -13.36
CA PRO A 40 -1.58 28.86 -12.74
C PRO A 40 -2.12 28.54 -11.34
N LYS A 41 -2.42 27.27 -11.08
CA LYS A 41 -2.83 26.78 -9.73
C LYS A 41 -1.73 25.95 -9.03
N GLY A 42 -0.53 25.86 -9.63
CA GLY A 42 0.57 25.05 -9.12
C GLY A 42 0.70 23.72 -9.85
N ARG A 43 1.53 22.83 -9.29
CA ARG A 43 1.85 21.51 -9.85
C ARG A 43 1.23 20.41 -9.04
N LYS A 44 0.91 19.31 -9.70
CA LYS A 44 0.46 18.05 -9.08
C LYS A 44 1.22 16.88 -9.67
N TYR A 45 1.76 16.05 -8.80
CA TYR A 45 2.42 14.81 -9.15
C TYR A 45 1.52 13.64 -8.76
N VAL A 46 0.96 12.95 -9.75
CA VAL A 46 0.14 11.75 -9.60
C VAL A 46 0.94 10.57 -10.08
N LEU A 47 0.95 9.47 -9.35
CA LEU A 47 1.74 8.30 -9.68
C LEU A 47 0.99 7.02 -9.33
N ASP A 48 0.92 6.10 -10.28
CA ASP A 48 0.53 4.71 -10.06
C ASP A 48 1.75 3.86 -9.77
N MET A 49 1.62 2.84 -8.92
CA MET A 49 2.68 1.85 -8.77
C MET A 49 2.96 1.20 -10.12
N PHE A 50 4.20 1.30 -10.58
CA PHE A 50 4.56 0.79 -11.90
C PHE A 50 4.50 -0.74 -11.96
N PRO A 51 4.09 -1.32 -13.12
CA PRO A 51 3.87 -2.74 -13.26
C PRO A 51 5.16 -3.52 -13.44
N TYR A 52 5.11 -4.82 -13.15
CA TYR A 52 6.10 -5.79 -13.59
C TYR A 52 5.78 -6.27 -15.02
N PRO A 53 6.77 -6.40 -15.91
CA PRO A 53 6.55 -6.88 -17.28
C PRO A 53 6.48 -8.41 -17.34
N SER A 54 5.48 -9.00 -16.69
CA SER A 54 5.31 -10.46 -16.56
C SER A 54 4.25 -11.06 -17.50
N GLY A 55 3.82 -10.31 -18.50
CA GLY A 55 2.77 -10.64 -19.48
C GLY A 55 2.03 -9.38 -19.87
N ASP A 56 0.86 -9.50 -20.52
CA ASP A 56 0.00 -8.36 -20.80
C ASP A 56 -0.75 -7.87 -19.55
N LEU A 57 -1.43 -6.72 -19.67
CA LEU A 57 -2.25 -6.15 -18.61
C LEU A 57 -3.39 -7.10 -18.21
N HIS A 58 -3.70 -7.12 -16.93
CA HIS A 58 -4.83 -7.86 -16.37
C HIS A 58 -5.84 -6.93 -15.69
N MET A 59 -6.96 -7.49 -15.22
CA MET A 59 -8.07 -6.72 -14.66
C MET A 59 -7.67 -5.84 -13.47
N GLY A 60 -6.73 -6.30 -12.63
CA GLY A 60 -6.22 -5.48 -11.52
C GLY A 60 -5.44 -4.25 -11.99
N HIS A 61 -4.67 -4.35 -13.09
CA HIS A 61 -4.07 -3.16 -13.72
C HIS A 61 -5.14 -2.20 -14.23
N ALA A 62 -6.20 -2.74 -14.86
CA ALA A 62 -7.29 -1.90 -15.38
C ALA A 62 -7.96 -1.07 -14.29
N GLU A 63 -8.16 -1.62 -13.09
CA GLU A 63 -8.71 -0.91 -11.94
C GLU A 63 -7.75 0.15 -11.41
N ALA A 64 -6.54 -0.26 -11.00
CA ALA A 64 -5.57 0.62 -10.37
C ALA A 64 -5.26 1.86 -11.24
N PHE A 65 -4.94 1.62 -12.53
CA PHE A 65 -4.59 2.70 -13.44
C PHE A 65 -5.79 3.57 -13.84
N ALA A 66 -7.02 3.05 -13.86
CA ALA A 66 -8.21 3.90 -14.05
C ALA A 66 -8.42 4.87 -12.89
N ILE A 67 -8.14 4.43 -11.66
CA ILE A 67 -8.24 5.25 -10.44
C ILE A 67 -7.18 6.37 -10.46
N GLY A 68 -5.93 6.05 -10.73
CA GLY A 68 -4.87 7.04 -10.81
C GLY A 68 -5.06 8.04 -11.94
N ASP A 69 -5.44 7.56 -13.10
CA ASP A 69 -5.75 8.36 -14.28
C ASP A 69 -6.90 9.35 -14.04
N MET A 70 -7.93 8.94 -13.31
CA MET A 70 -9.03 9.82 -12.93
C MET A 70 -8.56 11.01 -12.09
N ASN A 71 -7.65 10.79 -11.13
CA ASN A 71 -7.03 11.85 -10.34
C ASN A 71 -6.20 12.80 -11.21
N ALA A 72 -5.36 12.25 -12.10
CA ALA A 72 -4.51 13.06 -12.97
C ALA A 72 -5.32 13.95 -13.90
N ARG A 73 -6.39 13.40 -14.51
CA ARG A 73 -7.32 14.14 -15.37
C ARG A 73 -8.06 15.24 -14.60
N TYR A 74 -8.55 14.95 -13.41
CA TYR A 74 -9.21 15.91 -12.56
C TYR A 74 -8.32 17.11 -12.21
N TYR A 75 -7.09 16.85 -11.74
CA TYR A 75 -6.17 17.93 -11.42
C TYR A 75 -5.83 18.79 -12.66
N LYS A 76 -5.67 18.17 -13.82
CA LYS A 76 -5.42 18.92 -15.06
C LYS A 76 -6.60 19.79 -15.44
N GLN A 77 -7.83 19.30 -15.37
CA GLN A 77 -9.02 20.11 -15.59
C GLN A 77 -9.18 21.22 -14.55
N CYS A 78 -8.72 21.01 -13.31
CA CYS A 78 -8.70 22.06 -12.30
C CYS A 78 -7.64 23.15 -12.56
N GLY A 79 -6.81 23.03 -13.61
CA GLY A 79 -5.82 24.03 -13.99
C GLY A 79 -4.45 23.84 -13.34
N TYR A 80 -4.17 22.66 -12.78
CA TYR A 80 -2.83 22.30 -12.34
C TYR A 80 -1.98 21.82 -13.52
N ASP A 81 -0.66 22.06 -13.44
CA ASP A 81 0.29 21.37 -14.29
C ASP A 81 0.57 19.99 -13.69
N VAL A 82 0.26 18.93 -14.45
CA VAL A 82 0.23 17.57 -13.89
C VAL A 82 1.36 16.73 -14.45
N LEU A 83 2.16 16.13 -13.57
CA LEU A 83 3.10 15.05 -13.86
C LEU A 83 2.43 13.73 -13.54
N HIS A 84 2.18 12.91 -14.59
CA HIS A 84 1.66 11.54 -14.47
C HIS A 84 2.53 10.65 -15.36
N PRO A 85 3.69 10.19 -14.90
CA PRO A 85 4.63 9.40 -15.69
C PRO A 85 4.26 7.92 -15.71
N ILE A 86 4.90 7.15 -16.60
CA ILE A 86 4.76 5.71 -16.72
C ILE A 86 6.11 5.02 -16.85
N GLY A 87 6.24 3.79 -16.37
CA GLY A 87 7.45 2.99 -16.46
C GLY A 87 7.22 1.57 -15.97
N TRP A 88 8.31 0.80 -15.85
CA TRP A 88 8.25 -0.60 -15.46
C TRP A 88 9.32 -0.95 -14.44
N ASP A 89 8.91 -1.70 -13.41
CA ASP A 89 9.83 -2.44 -12.56
C ASP A 89 10.23 -3.71 -13.30
N SER A 90 11.35 -3.65 -13.99
CA SER A 90 11.67 -4.58 -15.07
C SER A 90 12.74 -5.62 -14.74
N PHE A 91 13.31 -5.57 -13.54
CA PHE A 91 14.11 -6.67 -12.98
C PHE A 91 13.24 -7.74 -12.30
N GLY A 92 13.82 -8.88 -11.99
CA GLY A 92 13.24 -9.90 -11.14
C GLY A 92 13.11 -11.28 -11.74
N LEU A 93 12.67 -12.18 -10.88
CA LEU A 93 12.62 -13.63 -11.09
C LEU A 93 11.70 -14.11 -12.24
N PRO A 94 10.55 -13.49 -12.52
CA PRO A 94 9.68 -13.97 -13.60
C PRO A 94 10.34 -13.98 -14.98
N ALA A 95 11.10 -12.92 -15.29
CA ALA A 95 11.84 -12.81 -16.54
C ALA A 95 12.99 -13.82 -16.63
N GLU A 96 13.71 -14.02 -15.52
CA GLU A 96 14.79 -15.00 -15.45
C GLU A 96 14.27 -16.44 -15.61
N ASN A 97 13.19 -16.80 -14.94
CA ASN A 97 12.57 -18.12 -15.09
C ASN A 97 12.05 -18.37 -16.52
N ALA A 98 11.49 -17.35 -17.15
CA ALA A 98 11.07 -17.43 -18.54
C ALA A 98 12.27 -17.61 -19.49
N ALA A 99 13.37 -16.91 -19.23
CA ALA A 99 14.60 -17.03 -20.01
C ALA A 99 15.22 -18.43 -19.89
N ILE A 100 15.27 -19.00 -18.69
CA ILE A 100 15.73 -20.37 -18.45
C ILE A 100 14.88 -21.37 -19.26
N LYS A 101 13.55 -21.24 -19.17
CA LYS A 101 12.60 -22.14 -19.86
C LYS A 101 12.68 -22.07 -21.37
N ASN A 102 12.96 -20.89 -21.94
CA ASN A 102 12.93 -20.64 -23.38
C ASN A 102 14.34 -20.58 -24.01
N ASP A 103 15.39 -20.85 -23.26
CA ASP A 103 16.79 -20.75 -23.69
C ASP A 103 17.15 -19.36 -24.27
N THR A 104 16.69 -18.30 -23.61
CA THR A 104 16.88 -16.90 -24.04
C THR A 104 17.59 -16.08 -22.97
N HIS A 105 17.82 -14.78 -23.25
CA HIS A 105 18.28 -13.83 -22.25
C HIS A 105 17.06 -13.13 -21.58
N PRO A 106 17.07 -12.85 -20.25
CA PRO A 106 15.94 -12.22 -19.55
C PRO A 106 15.53 -10.87 -20.14
N LYS A 107 16.46 -10.11 -20.67
CA LYS A 107 16.25 -8.84 -21.36
C LYS A 107 15.26 -8.98 -22.54
N GLU A 108 15.41 -10.01 -23.35
CA GLU A 108 14.54 -10.25 -24.52
C GLU A 108 13.07 -10.44 -24.10
N TRP A 109 12.85 -11.24 -23.06
CA TRP A 109 11.52 -11.46 -22.47
C TRP A 109 10.95 -10.19 -21.86
N THR A 110 11.74 -9.49 -21.06
CA THR A 110 11.36 -8.27 -20.35
C THR A 110 10.87 -7.21 -21.32
N TYR A 111 11.69 -6.84 -22.30
CA TYR A 111 11.36 -5.74 -23.21
C TYR A 111 10.22 -6.08 -24.16
N LYS A 112 10.07 -7.33 -24.58
CA LYS A 112 8.90 -7.78 -25.32
C LYS A 112 7.59 -7.58 -24.53
N ASN A 113 7.59 -7.92 -23.25
CA ASN A 113 6.41 -7.72 -22.41
C ASN A 113 6.15 -6.24 -22.13
N ILE A 114 7.21 -5.44 -21.95
CA ILE A 114 7.09 -3.98 -21.80
C ILE A 114 6.40 -3.37 -23.03
N ASP A 115 6.84 -3.73 -24.24
CA ASP A 115 6.23 -3.22 -25.46
C ASP A 115 4.76 -3.65 -25.59
N THR A 116 4.44 -4.90 -25.24
CA THR A 116 3.05 -5.38 -25.21
C THR A 116 2.21 -4.57 -24.23
N GLN A 117 2.68 -4.39 -22.99
CA GLN A 117 1.96 -3.62 -21.99
C GLN A 117 1.86 -2.12 -22.35
N ALA A 118 2.89 -1.57 -22.97
CA ALA A 118 2.88 -0.17 -23.41
C ALA A 118 1.76 0.09 -24.44
N GLU A 119 1.60 -0.80 -25.40
CA GLU A 119 0.49 -0.70 -26.36
C GLU A 119 -0.89 -0.88 -25.69
N SER A 120 -0.98 -1.79 -24.73
CA SER A 120 -2.21 -1.99 -23.94
C SER A 120 -2.55 -0.76 -23.08
N PHE A 121 -1.58 -0.12 -22.45
CA PHE A 121 -1.78 1.12 -21.69
C PHE A 121 -2.21 2.28 -22.58
N LYS A 122 -1.59 2.44 -23.76
CA LYS A 122 -2.01 3.46 -24.74
C LYS A 122 -3.44 3.21 -25.20
N ARG A 123 -3.80 1.95 -25.50
CA ARG A 123 -5.16 1.58 -25.84
C ARG A 123 -6.13 1.90 -24.71
N TYR A 124 -5.74 1.59 -23.46
CA TYR A 124 -6.53 1.84 -22.26
C TYR A 124 -6.69 3.34 -21.91
N ALA A 125 -6.05 4.20 -22.71
CA ALA A 125 -6.12 5.65 -22.66
C ALA A 125 -5.70 6.28 -21.32
N ILE A 126 -4.63 5.72 -20.73
CA ILE A 126 -4.03 6.34 -19.54
C ILE A 126 -3.35 7.67 -19.95
N ALA A 127 -3.71 8.74 -19.24
CA ALA A 127 -3.20 10.09 -19.48
C ALA A 127 -1.76 10.26 -18.95
N ALA A 128 -0.87 9.39 -19.42
CA ALA A 128 0.51 9.35 -18.96
C ALA A 128 1.44 10.18 -19.87
N ASP A 129 2.46 10.78 -19.26
CA ASP A 129 3.56 11.43 -19.99
C ASP A 129 4.58 10.37 -20.46
N TRP A 130 4.38 9.86 -21.66
CA TRP A 130 5.24 8.84 -22.29
C TRP A 130 6.67 9.34 -22.55
N SER A 131 6.92 10.63 -22.57
CA SER A 131 8.27 11.19 -22.75
C SER A 131 9.16 10.95 -21.52
N ARG A 132 8.55 10.60 -20.38
CA ARG A 132 9.24 10.29 -19.13
C ARG A 132 9.31 8.80 -18.82
N ARG A 133 9.02 7.95 -19.82
CA ARG A 133 9.08 6.49 -19.68
C ARG A 133 10.46 6.05 -19.19
N LEU A 134 10.49 5.15 -18.22
CA LEU A 134 11.70 4.51 -17.71
C LEU A 134 11.49 3.02 -17.43
N HIS A 135 12.59 2.28 -17.38
CA HIS A 135 12.62 0.87 -16.97
C HIS A 135 13.75 0.67 -15.97
N THR A 136 13.48 -0.04 -14.87
CA THR A 136 14.51 -0.22 -13.84
C THR A 136 15.70 -1.04 -14.30
N SER A 137 15.52 -1.89 -15.34
CA SER A 137 16.59 -2.69 -15.94
C SER A 137 17.44 -1.96 -16.99
N ASP A 138 17.13 -0.69 -17.30
CA ASP A 138 17.97 0.11 -18.18
C ASP A 138 19.26 0.54 -17.46
N PRO A 139 20.44 0.44 -18.12
CA PRO A 139 21.71 0.84 -17.52
C PRO A 139 21.74 2.29 -17.02
N GLU A 140 21.07 3.21 -17.70
CA GLU A 140 20.93 4.61 -17.31
C GLU A 140 20.07 4.79 -16.05
N TYR A 141 19.23 3.82 -15.71
CA TYR A 141 18.48 3.82 -14.46
C TYR A 141 19.29 3.16 -13.33
N TYR A 142 19.69 1.88 -13.48
CA TYR A 142 20.32 1.17 -12.38
C TYR A 142 21.76 1.63 -12.05
N LYS A 143 22.39 2.42 -12.95
CA LYS A 143 23.59 3.21 -12.61
C LYS A 143 23.37 4.00 -11.33
N TRP A 144 22.22 4.61 -11.18
CA TRP A 144 21.91 5.46 -10.05
C TRP A 144 21.46 4.63 -8.82
N THR A 145 20.84 3.47 -9.00
CA THR A 145 20.63 2.52 -7.92
C THR A 145 21.97 2.08 -7.32
N GLN A 146 22.96 1.77 -8.16
CA GLN A 146 24.32 1.44 -7.73
C GLN A 146 25.01 2.62 -7.03
N TRP A 147 24.84 3.83 -7.56
CA TRP A 147 25.35 5.04 -6.94
C TRP A 147 24.75 5.27 -5.55
N PHE A 148 23.44 5.09 -5.38
CA PHE A 148 22.79 5.20 -4.08
C PHE A 148 23.32 4.14 -3.09
N PHE A 149 23.51 2.91 -3.53
CA PHE A 149 24.15 1.90 -2.70
C PHE A 149 25.51 2.39 -2.18
N GLU A 150 26.35 2.98 -3.03
CA GLU A 150 27.64 3.52 -2.62
C GLU A 150 27.51 4.68 -1.62
N GLN A 151 26.53 5.58 -1.83
CA GLN A 151 26.29 6.67 -0.86
C GLN A 151 25.83 6.10 0.51
N PHE A 152 24.98 5.08 0.51
CA PHE A 152 24.56 4.40 1.73
C PHE A 152 25.75 3.70 2.42
N TYR A 153 26.61 3.06 1.64
CA TYR A 153 27.85 2.45 2.17
C TYR A 153 28.77 3.50 2.80
N LYS A 154 29.00 4.62 2.12
CA LYS A 154 29.83 5.73 2.64
C LYS A 154 29.26 6.33 3.93
N LYS A 155 27.95 6.31 4.12
CA LYS A 155 27.26 6.71 5.38
C LYS A 155 27.27 5.61 6.45
N GLY A 156 27.75 4.41 6.17
CA GLY A 156 27.71 3.27 7.08
C GLY A 156 26.33 2.63 7.20
N LEU A 157 25.41 2.93 6.28
CA LEU A 157 24.07 2.37 6.22
C LEU A 157 24.00 1.07 5.40
N ALA A 158 24.96 0.81 4.53
CA ALA A 158 25.13 -0.49 3.86
C ALA A 158 26.30 -1.25 4.50
N TYR A 159 26.09 -2.50 4.84
CA TYR A 159 27.10 -3.35 5.48
C TYR A 159 26.88 -4.83 5.15
N ARG A 160 27.86 -5.65 5.38
CA ARG A 160 27.87 -7.08 5.11
C ARG A 160 28.13 -7.88 6.38
N LYS A 161 27.38 -8.96 6.58
CA LYS A 161 27.59 -9.88 7.72
C LYS A 161 27.20 -11.31 7.40
N ASP A 162 27.78 -12.25 8.15
CA ASP A 162 27.30 -13.64 8.21
C ASP A 162 26.00 -13.70 9.02
N SER A 163 24.99 -14.34 8.47
CA SER A 163 23.71 -14.51 9.14
C SER A 163 22.94 -15.72 8.62
N MET A 164 22.04 -16.21 9.47
CA MET A 164 21.02 -17.18 9.08
C MET A 164 19.92 -16.45 8.34
N VAL A 165 19.82 -16.68 7.03
CA VAL A 165 18.84 -16.02 6.15
C VAL A 165 17.72 -16.95 5.74
N ASN A 166 16.57 -16.38 5.40
CA ASN A 166 15.47 -17.12 4.80
C ASN A 166 15.86 -17.54 3.38
N TRP A 167 15.76 -18.82 3.10
CA TRP A 167 16.14 -19.41 1.82
C TRP A 167 14.95 -20.09 1.17
N CYS A 168 14.64 -19.73 -0.07
CA CYS A 168 13.67 -20.45 -0.88
C CYS A 168 14.34 -21.61 -1.62
N PRO A 169 14.06 -22.88 -1.28
CA PRO A 169 14.71 -24.03 -1.93
C PRO A 169 14.34 -24.18 -3.41
N LYS A 170 13.14 -23.73 -3.80
CA LYS A 170 12.67 -23.80 -5.18
C LYS A 170 13.29 -22.72 -6.06
N ASP A 171 13.27 -21.48 -5.60
CA ASP A 171 13.81 -20.35 -6.34
C ASP A 171 15.34 -20.21 -6.14
N GLN A 172 15.92 -20.98 -5.20
CA GLN A 172 17.32 -21.00 -4.82
C GLN A 172 17.92 -19.59 -4.60
N THR A 173 17.20 -18.78 -3.84
CA THR A 173 17.59 -17.42 -3.49
C THR A 173 17.21 -17.08 -2.06
N VAL A 174 17.85 -16.05 -1.54
CA VAL A 174 17.52 -15.45 -0.24
C VAL A 174 16.25 -14.62 -0.35
N LEU A 175 15.47 -14.61 0.72
CA LEU A 175 14.26 -13.80 0.88
C LEU A 175 14.44 -12.83 2.04
N ALA A 176 13.97 -11.58 1.88
CA ALA A 176 13.79 -10.68 3.00
C ALA A 176 12.70 -11.23 3.95
N ASN A 177 12.69 -10.78 5.20
CA ASN A 177 11.69 -11.25 6.18
C ASN A 177 10.26 -10.98 5.72
N GLU A 178 10.07 -9.84 5.05
CA GLU A 178 8.82 -9.35 4.50
C GLU A 178 8.29 -10.24 3.36
N GLN A 179 9.17 -10.98 2.70
CA GLN A 179 8.86 -11.90 1.60
C GLN A 179 8.52 -13.33 2.06
N VAL A 180 8.45 -13.53 3.37
CA VAL A 180 8.05 -14.81 3.98
C VAL A 180 6.70 -14.66 4.64
N VAL A 181 5.68 -15.28 4.06
CA VAL A 181 4.30 -15.21 4.55
C VAL A 181 3.89 -16.58 5.09
N ASN A 182 3.57 -16.67 6.38
CA ASN A 182 3.20 -17.93 7.03
C ASN A 182 4.23 -19.07 6.81
N GLY A 183 5.54 -18.73 6.83
CA GLY A 183 6.63 -19.71 6.66
C GLY A 183 6.87 -20.16 5.22
N VAL A 184 6.17 -19.58 4.24
CA VAL A 184 6.35 -19.90 2.82
C VAL A 184 6.81 -18.69 2.02
N CYS A 185 7.48 -18.95 0.90
CA CYS A 185 7.85 -17.91 -0.06
C CYS A 185 6.60 -17.27 -0.67
N GLU A 186 6.48 -15.94 -0.58
CA GLU A 186 5.34 -15.17 -1.11
C GLU A 186 5.05 -15.45 -2.61
N ARG A 187 6.09 -15.77 -3.39
CA ARG A 187 6.00 -16.00 -4.83
C ARG A 187 5.60 -17.41 -5.22
N CYS A 188 6.29 -18.40 -4.65
CA CYS A 188 6.18 -19.78 -5.13
C CYS A 188 5.48 -20.72 -4.15
N GLY A 189 5.11 -20.25 -2.96
CA GLY A 189 4.42 -21.02 -1.92
C GLY A 189 5.24 -22.16 -1.32
N THR A 190 6.55 -22.24 -1.61
CA THR A 190 7.43 -23.29 -1.06
C THR A 190 7.83 -22.93 0.35
N THR A 191 7.86 -23.92 1.26
CA THR A 191 8.33 -23.74 2.62
C THR A 191 9.76 -23.22 2.63
N VAL A 192 9.96 -22.12 3.35
CA VAL A 192 11.27 -21.46 3.49
C VAL A 192 12.12 -22.19 4.50
N THR A 193 13.40 -22.30 4.22
CA THR A 193 14.41 -22.88 5.11
C THR A 193 15.42 -21.84 5.56
N LYS A 194 16.22 -22.11 6.58
CA LYS A 194 17.31 -21.23 7.01
C LYS A 194 18.63 -21.67 6.38
N LYS A 195 19.45 -20.71 5.95
CA LYS A 195 20.79 -20.96 5.39
C LYS A 195 21.77 -19.92 5.92
N ALA A 196 22.96 -20.35 6.33
CA ALA A 196 24.03 -19.44 6.76
C ALA A 196 24.73 -18.88 5.52
N LEU A 197 24.68 -17.57 5.33
CA LEU A 197 25.31 -16.85 4.21
C LEU A 197 25.85 -15.49 4.67
N ASN A 198 26.89 -15.01 4.00
CA ASN A 198 27.41 -13.65 4.18
C ASN A 198 26.72 -12.72 3.19
N GLN A 199 25.92 -11.76 3.68
CA GLN A 199 24.98 -10.99 2.88
C GLN A 199 25.03 -9.49 3.18
N TRP A 200 24.62 -8.68 2.21
CA TRP A 200 24.47 -7.23 2.33
C TRP A 200 23.14 -6.84 2.96
N TYR A 201 23.18 -5.77 3.75
CA TYR A 201 22.03 -5.19 4.45
C TYR A 201 22.05 -3.67 4.34
N PHE A 202 20.84 -3.07 4.32
CA PHE A 202 20.66 -1.66 4.67
C PHE A 202 20.15 -1.54 6.10
N LYS A 203 20.73 -0.60 6.87
CA LYS A 203 20.35 -0.31 8.26
C LYS A 203 19.06 0.51 8.34
N ILE A 204 17.94 -0.07 7.90
CA ILE A 204 16.62 0.54 8.07
C ILE A 204 16.28 0.75 9.54
N THR A 205 16.85 -0.05 10.44
CA THR A 205 16.64 0.05 11.89
C THR A 205 17.13 1.37 12.47
N ASP A 206 18.15 1.99 11.88
CA ASP A 206 18.65 3.31 12.31
C ASP A 206 17.60 4.42 12.09
N TYR A 207 16.61 4.18 11.25
CA TYR A 207 15.49 5.07 10.95
C TYR A 207 14.16 4.64 11.58
N ALA A 208 14.14 3.56 12.37
CA ALA A 208 12.91 2.97 12.91
C ALA A 208 12.06 3.98 13.69
N GLN A 209 12.67 4.78 14.58
CA GLN A 209 11.94 5.80 15.33
C GLN A 209 11.41 6.90 14.42
N GLN A 210 12.22 7.40 13.49
CA GLN A 210 11.80 8.44 12.57
C GLN A 210 10.68 7.96 11.62
N LEU A 211 10.71 6.70 11.18
CA LEU A 211 9.63 6.10 10.40
C LEU A 211 8.30 6.08 11.17
N LEU A 212 8.34 5.94 12.51
CA LEU A 212 7.16 6.02 13.36
C LEU A 212 6.70 7.47 13.59
N ASP A 213 7.61 8.36 13.95
CA ASP A 213 7.30 9.76 14.28
C ASP A 213 6.70 10.48 13.06
N ASP A 214 7.28 10.29 11.89
CA ASP A 214 6.82 10.92 10.65
C ASP A 214 5.48 10.35 10.13
N MET A 215 4.93 9.29 10.73
CA MET A 215 3.56 8.83 10.40
C MET A 215 2.50 9.88 10.73
N GLU A 216 2.76 10.79 11.66
CA GLU A 216 1.85 11.90 11.97
C GLU A 216 1.52 12.74 10.73
N GLN A 217 2.50 12.93 9.83
CA GLN A 217 2.30 13.67 8.57
C GLN A 217 1.37 12.94 7.59
N LEU A 218 1.23 11.62 7.73
CA LEU A 218 0.49 10.73 6.85
C LEU A 218 -0.94 10.46 7.34
N GLU A 219 -1.24 10.75 8.60
CA GLU A 219 -2.55 10.54 9.20
C GLU A 219 -3.63 11.34 8.45
N GLY A 220 -4.77 10.68 8.16
CA GLY A 220 -5.84 11.22 7.36
C GLY A 220 -5.56 11.36 5.85
N LYS A 221 -4.37 11.00 5.38
CA LYS A 221 -3.95 11.04 3.96
C LYS A 221 -3.56 9.68 3.42
N TRP A 222 -3.11 8.81 4.29
CA TRP A 222 -2.86 7.41 4.01
C TRP A 222 -3.93 6.55 4.69
N PRO A 223 -4.30 5.39 4.13
CA PRO A 223 -5.24 4.48 4.79
C PRO A 223 -4.73 4.05 6.16
N ASP A 224 -5.57 4.14 7.19
CA ASP A 224 -5.24 3.76 8.58
C ASP A 224 -4.71 2.33 8.67
N ARG A 225 -5.21 1.43 7.84
CA ARG A 225 -4.76 0.05 7.73
C ARG A 225 -3.28 -0.05 7.38
N VAL A 226 -2.79 0.76 6.43
CA VAL A 226 -1.38 0.77 6.02
C VAL A 226 -0.50 1.28 7.17
N LEU A 227 -0.89 2.38 7.80
CA LEU A 227 -0.16 2.95 8.94
C LEU A 227 -0.10 1.96 10.11
N LEU A 228 -1.21 1.27 10.40
CA LEU A 228 -1.26 0.24 11.44
C LEU A 228 -0.33 -0.95 11.10
N MET A 229 -0.34 -1.42 9.84
CA MET A 229 0.55 -2.50 9.40
C MET A 229 2.01 -2.11 9.57
N GLN A 230 2.41 -0.91 9.16
CA GLN A 230 3.79 -0.42 9.32
C GLN A 230 4.16 -0.24 10.81
N ARG A 231 3.28 0.37 11.61
CA ARG A 231 3.49 0.53 13.06
C ARG A 231 3.72 -0.81 13.75
N ASN A 232 2.88 -1.80 13.42
CA ASN A 232 3.02 -3.14 13.95
C ASN A 232 4.28 -3.85 13.44
N TRP A 233 4.68 -3.63 12.19
CA TRP A 233 5.89 -4.23 11.62
C TRP A 233 7.16 -3.66 12.24
N ILE A 234 7.25 -2.35 12.40
CA ILE A 234 8.35 -1.67 13.10
C ILE A 234 8.40 -2.14 14.55
N GLY A 235 7.25 -2.27 15.21
CA GLY A 235 7.09 -2.94 16.50
C GLY A 235 7.96 -2.34 17.58
N ARG A 236 7.83 -1.02 17.83
CA ARG A 236 8.52 -0.32 18.90
C ARG A 236 8.05 -0.85 20.26
N SER A 237 8.99 -1.22 21.10
CA SER A 237 8.74 -1.67 22.47
C SER A 237 9.65 -0.91 23.43
N GLU A 238 9.06 -0.37 24.49
CA GLU A 238 9.76 0.25 25.59
C GLU A 238 9.83 -0.72 26.76
N GLY A 239 10.96 -0.76 27.43
CA GLY A 239 11.17 -1.63 28.56
C GLY A 239 12.52 -1.41 29.21
N ALA A 240 13.08 -2.46 29.78
CA ALA A 240 14.41 -2.44 30.35
C ALA A 240 15.25 -3.59 29.81
N GLU A 241 16.53 -3.33 29.63
CA GLU A 241 17.56 -4.34 29.49
C GLU A 241 18.12 -4.63 30.90
N VAL A 242 17.98 -5.86 31.37
CA VAL A 242 18.33 -6.25 32.72
C VAL A 242 19.42 -7.33 32.67
N ARG A 243 20.51 -7.10 33.38
CA ARG A 243 21.63 -8.04 33.49
C ARG A 243 21.39 -9.03 34.61
N PHE A 244 21.49 -10.31 34.27
CA PHE A 244 21.48 -11.41 35.22
C PHE A 244 22.89 -12.03 35.30
N GLU A 245 23.29 -12.45 36.48
CA GLU A 245 24.54 -13.14 36.73
C GLU A 245 24.25 -14.63 36.99
N ILE A 246 24.98 -15.54 36.30
CA ILE A 246 24.96 -16.97 36.54
C ILE A 246 26.05 -17.28 37.57
N GLU A 247 25.68 -17.95 38.64
CA GLU A 247 26.62 -18.30 39.70
C GLU A 247 27.74 -19.19 39.17
N ALA A 248 28.94 -18.96 39.68
CA ALA A 248 30.06 -19.89 39.47
C ALA A 248 29.78 -21.25 40.16
N THR A 249 30.24 -22.33 39.56
CA THR A 249 30.30 -23.65 40.16
C THR A 249 31.78 -24.07 40.38
N GLU A 250 32.02 -25.26 40.93
CA GLU A 250 33.41 -25.74 41.05
C GLU A 250 34.12 -25.89 39.71
N ASP A 251 33.34 -26.22 38.63
CA ASP A 251 33.87 -26.53 37.31
C ASP A 251 33.65 -25.41 36.28
N GLN A 252 32.86 -24.37 36.57
CA GLN A 252 32.54 -23.31 35.62
C GLN A 252 32.54 -21.93 36.31
N ALA A 253 33.12 -20.94 35.61
CA ALA A 253 33.15 -19.55 36.06
C ALA A 253 31.74 -18.92 36.11
N ALA A 254 31.64 -17.81 36.79
CA ALA A 254 30.46 -16.94 36.71
C ALA A 254 30.33 -16.36 35.31
N GLU A 255 29.14 -16.29 34.79
CA GLU A 255 28.79 -15.71 33.50
C GLU A 255 27.72 -14.64 33.69
N SER A 256 27.55 -13.75 32.72
CA SER A 256 26.46 -12.80 32.77
C SER A 256 25.80 -12.71 31.39
N PHE A 257 24.50 -12.41 31.40
CA PHE A 257 23.72 -12.17 30.20
C PHE A 257 22.67 -11.09 30.46
N THR A 258 22.18 -10.49 29.40
CA THR A 258 21.12 -9.49 29.48
C THR A 258 19.80 -10.05 28.95
N VAL A 259 18.69 -9.58 29.54
CA VAL A 259 17.34 -9.86 29.11
C VAL A 259 16.64 -8.54 28.83
N PHE A 260 16.04 -8.40 27.66
CA PHE A 260 15.11 -7.30 27.44
C PHE A 260 13.70 -7.71 27.87
N THR A 261 13.05 -6.85 28.64
CA THR A 261 11.65 -7.04 29.04
C THR A 261 10.85 -5.75 28.90
N THR A 262 9.64 -5.84 28.36
CA THR A 262 8.66 -4.74 28.37
C THR A 262 7.94 -4.62 29.72
N ARG A 263 8.19 -5.58 30.61
CA ARG A 263 7.53 -5.72 31.91
C ARG A 263 8.56 -5.79 33.05
N PRO A 264 9.46 -4.79 33.22
CA PRO A 264 10.42 -4.79 34.31
C PRO A 264 9.74 -4.73 35.68
N ASP A 265 8.49 -4.23 35.77
CA ASP A 265 7.63 -4.26 36.95
C ASP A 265 7.39 -5.69 37.48
N THR A 266 7.49 -6.71 36.64
CA THR A 266 7.26 -8.12 37.04
C THR A 266 8.54 -8.87 37.46
N LEU A 267 9.70 -8.22 37.58
CA LEU A 267 10.97 -8.82 37.98
C LEU A 267 10.86 -9.57 39.34
N TYR A 268 10.06 -9.08 40.25
CA TYR A 268 9.78 -9.75 41.53
C TYR A 268 9.02 -11.08 41.40
N GLY A 269 8.34 -11.28 40.28
CA GLY A 269 7.60 -12.50 39.92
C GLY A 269 8.36 -13.46 39.00
N ALA A 270 9.61 -13.11 38.61
CA ALA A 270 10.45 -13.98 37.82
C ALA A 270 10.86 -15.20 38.64
N THR A 271 10.57 -16.42 38.15
CA THR A 271 10.82 -17.67 38.87
C THR A 271 11.80 -18.58 38.15
N PHE A 272 12.08 -18.36 36.87
CA PHE A 272 13.15 -19.02 36.10
C PHE A 272 13.61 -18.16 34.92
N ILE A 273 14.68 -18.56 34.30
CA ILE A 273 15.25 -17.97 33.09
C ILE A 273 15.14 -18.98 31.96
N VAL A 274 14.87 -18.53 30.75
CA VAL A 274 14.90 -19.39 29.56
C VAL A 274 15.87 -18.78 28.54
N VAL A 275 16.78 -19.60 28.05
CA VAL A 275 17.67 -19.27 26.96
C VAL A 275 17.30 -20.08 25.71
N ALA A 276 17.49 -19.49 24.53
CA ALA A 276 17.27 -20.20 23.27
C ALA A 276 18.19 -21.44 23.18
N ALA A 277 17.61 -22.61 23.03
CA ALA A 277 18.36 -23.86 23.04
C ALA A 277 19.39 -23.95 21.89
N ASP A 278 19.13 -23.30 20.75
CA ASP A 278 20.01 -23.23 19.58
C ASP A 278 21.04 -22.07 19.63
N ALA A 279 20.99 -21.22 20.66
CA ALA A 279 22.00 -20.18 20.84
C ALA A 279 23.35 -20.75 21.32
N ALA A 280 24.44 -20.14 20.84
CA ALA A 280 25.80 -20.50 21.32
C ALA A 280 25.93 -20.30 22.83
N PHE A 281 25.22 -19.33 23.39
CA PHE A 281 25.22 -19.06 24.83
C PHE A 281 24.70 -20.24 25.66
N ALA A 282 23.67 -20.94 25.20
CA ALA A 282 23.17 -22.15 25.89
C ALA A 282 24.23 -23.24 26.01
N GLU A 283 25.06 -23.43 24.96
CA GLU A 283 26.18 -24.38 24.96
C GLU A 283 27.28 -23.95 25.92
N GLN A 284 27.55 -22.65 26.01
CA GLN A 284 28.56 -22.08 26.87
C GLN A 284 28.24 -22.26 28.35
N ILE A 285 26.99 -22.10 28.75
CA ILE A 285 26.55 -22.10 30.16
C ILE A 285 26.11 -23.46 30.69
N VAL A 286 25.75 -24.41 29.82
CA VAL A 286 25.25 -25.73 30.27
C VAL A 286 26.26 -26.47 31.13
N ALA A 287 25.83 -27.03 32.25
CA ALA A 287 26.63 -27.85 33.12
C ALA A 287 27.10 -29.14 32.39
N PRO A 288 28.28 -29.65 32.66
CA PRO A 288 28.83 -30.84 31.99
C PRO A 288 27.88 -32.04 31.97
N GLU A 289 27.11 -32.23 33.07
CA GLU A 289 26.16 -33.35 33.22
C GLU A 289 24.92 -33.19 32.31
N GLN A 290 24.61 -31.97 31.91
CA GLN A 290 23.42 -31.66 31.10
C GLN A 290 23.75 -31.47 29.60
N LYS A 291 25.03 -31.48 29.25
CA LYS A 291 25.49 -31.22 27.88
C LYS A 291 24.89 -32.20 26.86
N ALA A 292 24.87 -33.46 27.15
CA ALA A 292 24.33 -34.52 26.28
C ALA A 292 22.82 -34.36 26.09
N ALA A 293 22.07 -33.94 27.13
CA ALA A 293 20.64 -33.68 27.05
C ALA A 293 20.34 -32.45 26.19
N LEU A 294 21.13 -31.38 26.29
CA LEU A 294 21.02 -30.20 25.45
C LEU A 294 21.31 -30.51 23.97
N GLU A 295 22.33 -31.28 23.68
CA GLU A 295 22.69 -31.68 22.31
C GLU A 295 21.56 -32.51 21.68
N GLN A 296 20.99 -33.45 22.41
CA GLN A 296 19.85 -34.26 21.93
C GLN A 296 18.63 -33.37 21.69
N TYR A 297 18.33 -32.45 22.61
CA TYR A 297 17.21 -31.53 22.47
C TYR A 297 17.36 -30.60 21.25
N ARG A 298 18.57 -30.13 20.96
CA ARG A 298 18.87 -29.34 19.76
C ARG A 298 18.57 -30.12 18.46
N GLU A 299 18.94 -31.37 18.39
CA GLU A 299 18.61 -32.21 17.23
C GLU A 299 17.08 -32.44 17.11
N ASP A 300 16.37 -32.63 18.22
CA ASP A 300 14.91 -32.85 18.23
C ASP A 300 14.15 -31.63 17.72
N ILE A 301 14.61 -30.41 18.00
CA ILE A 301 13.95 -29.16 17.59
C ILE A 301 14.44 -28.60 16.24
N LYS A 302 15.45 -29.16 15.64
CA LYS A 302 16.13 -28.66 14.44
C LYS A 302 15.22 -28.53 13.22
N ALA A 303 14.22 -29.41 13.12
CA ALA A 303 13.27 -29.45 12.02
C ALA A 303 12.08 -28.47 12.20
N LEU A 304 11.95 -27.82 13.36
CA LEU A 304 10.85 -26.93 13.66
C LEU A 304 11.03 -25.55 13.08
N SER A 305 9.98 -25.02 12.46
CA SER A 305 9.97 -23.61 12.02
C SER A 305 9.84 -22.66 13.23
N ASP A 306 10.26 -21.40 13.05
CA ASP A 306 10.07 -20.35 14.07
C ASP A 306 8.59 -20.16 14.44
N ILE A 307 7.67 -20.39 13.50
CA ILE A 307 6.22 -20.33 13.72
C ILE A 307 5.76 -21.48 14.61
N ASP A 308 6.22 -22.70 14.32
CA ASP A 308 5.88 -23.87 15.14
C ASP A 308 6.40 -23.73 16.59
N ARG A 309 7.61 -23.19 16.75
CA ARG A 309 8.22 -22.92 18.04
C ARG A 309 7.43 -21.91 18.89
N GLN A 310 6.86 -20.89 18.23
CA GLN A 310 6.10 -19.82 18.89
C GLN A 310 4.61 -20.15 19.09
N SER A 311 4.13 -21.28 18.59
CA SER A 311 2.73 -21.68 18.71
C SER A 311 2.32 -21.83 20.18
N SER A 312 1.19 -21.20 20.54
CA SER A 312 0.58 -21.35 21.88
C SER A 312 0.05 -22.76 22.14
N ASP A 313 -0.38 -23.45 21.08
CA ASP A 313 -1.03 -24.75 21.17
C ASP A 313 -0.05 -25.92 21.31
N ARG A 314 1.25 -25.61 21.15
CA ARG A 314 2.28 -26.63 21.28
C ARG A 314 2.68 -26.83 22.73
N GLU A 315 2.79 -28.11 23.11
CA GLU A 315 3.33 -28.50 24.42
C GLU A 315 4.75 -27.93 24.63
N LYS A 316 4.97 -27.28 25.77
CA LYS A 316 6.26 -26.66 26.09
C LYS A 316 7.29 -27.74 26.41
N THR A 317 8.49 -27.59 25.84
CA THR A 317 9.62 -28.51 26.02
C THR A 317 10.88 -27.73 26.39
N GLY A 318 11.81 -28.37 27.07
CA GLY A 318 13.06 -27.73 27.47
C GLY A 318 13.97 -28.65 28.27
N VAL A 319 15.22 -28.21 28.45
CA VAL A 319 16.24 -28.90 29.25
C VAL A 319 16.76 -27.97 30.33
N PHE A 320 16.79 -28.42 31.56
CA PHE A 320 17.46 -27.68 32.65
C PHE A 320 18.95 -27.67 32.40
N THR A 321 19.57 -26.49 32.38
CA THR A 321 21.01 -26.34 32.10
C THR A 321 21.92 -26.75 33.24
N GLY A 322 21.36 -27.04 34.44
CA GLY A 322 22.16 -27.28 35.66
C GLY A 322 22.66 -25.99 36.34
N ARG A 323 22.34 -24.83 35.81
CA ARG A 323 22.84 -23.53 36.32
C ARG A 323 21.70 -22.66 36.84
N TYR A 324 22.06 -21.70 37.71
CA TYR A 324 21.15 -20.74 38.31
C TYR A 324 21.62 -19.31 38.03
N ALA A 325 20.68 -18.44 37.67
CA ALA A 325 20.89 -16.99 37.59
C ALA A 325 20.38 -16.28 38.83
N ILE A 326 20.99 -15.13 39.15
CA ILE A 326 20.58 -14.30 40.29
C ILE A 326 19.65 -13.19 39.81
N ASN A 327 18.47 -13.12 40.40
CA ASN A 327 17.54 -12.01 40.18
C ASN A 327 18.15 -10.72 40.78
N PRO A 328 18.38 -9.67 39.96
CA PRO A 328 19.13 -8.48 40.40
C PRO A 328 18.40 -7.64 41.47
N LEU A 329 17.06 -7.73 41.60
CA LEU A 329 16.30 -6.96 42.60
C LEU A 329 16.01 -7.75 43.87
N THR A 330 15.86 -9.08 43.77
CA THR A 330 15.49 -9.92 44.94
C THR A 330 16.65 -10.75 45.50
N GLY A 331 17.73 -10.95 44.73
CA GLY A 331 18.80 -11.89 45.07
C GLY A 331 18.40 -13.36 44.98
N ALA A 332 17.20 -13.68 44.51
CA ALA A 332 16.70 -15.04 44.38
C ALA A 332 17.45 -15.81 43.26
N LYS A 333 17.70 -17.11 43.51
CA LYS A 333 18.27 -18.03 42.54
C LYS A 333 17.19 -18.54 41.58
N LEU A 334 17.35 -18.30 40.30
CA LEU A 334 16.43 -18.67 39.24
C LEU A 334 17.06 -19.81 38.41
N PRO A 335 16.44 -21.00 38.26
CA PRO A 335 16.97 -22.05 37.41
C PRO A 335 16.97 -21.59 35.95
N VAL A 336 18.05 -21.90 35.23
CA VAL A 336 18.20 -21.54 33.81
C VAL A 336 17.85 -22.77 32.96
N TRP A 337 16.89 -22.59 32.09
CA TRP A 337 16.41 -23.62 31.16
C TRP A 337 16.78 -23.27 29.72
N ALA A 338 17.07 -24.26 28.90
CA ALA A 338 17.19 -24.11 27.45
C ALA A 338 15.90 -24.62 26.80
N SER A 339 15.25 -23.82 25.99
CA SER A 339 14.00 -24.17 25.34
C SER A 339 13.88 -23.59 23.93
N ASP A 340 12.97 -24.15 23.15
CA ASP A 340 12.69 -23.77 21.76
C ASP A 340 11.67 -22.64 21.61
N TYR A 341 10.90 -22.29 22.66
CA TYR A 341 9.95 -21.17 22.56
C TYR A 341 10.60 -19.78 22.69
N VAL A 342 11.91 -19.74 22.96
CA VAL A 342 12.74 -18.53 22.86
C VAL A 342 13.62 -18.65 21.61
N LEU A 343 13.64 -17.62 20.79
CA LEU A 343 14.44 -17.59 19.55
C LEU A 343 15.79 -16.94 19.80
N ALA A 344 16.86 -17.54 19.25
CA ALA A 344 18.22 -17.06 19.43
C ALA A 344 18.50 -15.68 18.82
N ASP A 345 17.73 -15.30 17.79
CA ASP A 345 17.88 -14.05 17.03
C ASP A 345 16.85 -12.97 17.41
N TYR A 346 16.04 -13.22 18.46
CA TYR A 346 15.11 -12.25 19.01
C TYR A 346 15.60 -11.71 20.37
N GLY A 347 15.78 -10.41 20.44
CA GLY A 347 16.34 -9.75 21.61
C GLY A 347 17.76 -10.26 21.91
N THR A 348 17.98 -10.70 23.16
CA THR A 348 19.26 -11.26 23.62
C THR A 348 19.33 -12.79 23.55
N GLY A 349 18.30 -13.46 23.01
CA GLY A 349 18.16 -14.90 23.00
C GLY A 349 17.89 -15.50 24.38
N ALA A 350 17.50 -14.66 25.36
CA ALA A 350 17.14 -15.06 26.72
C ALA A 350 15.96 -14.26 27.22
N ILE A 351 15.12 -14.86 28.04
CA ILE A 351 13.99 -14.20 28.72
C ILE A 351 13.99 -14.50 30.22
N MET A 352 13.52 -13.56 31.01
CA MET A 352 13.04 -13.85 32.36
C MET A 352 11.62 -14.37 32.28
N ALA A 353 11.33 -15.48 32.87
CA ALA A 353 10.02 -16.10 32.86
C ALA A 353 9.19 -15.68 34.09
N VAL A 354 7.99 -15.18 33.79
CA VAL A 354 7.04 -14.72 34.83
C VAL A 354 5.72 -15.46 34.69
N PRO A 355 5.62 -16.68 35.21
CA PRO A 355 4.47 -17.58 34.98
C PRO A 355 3.12 -17.01 35.34
N ALA A 356 3.05 -16.17 36.36
CA ALA A 356 1.77 -15.58 36.77
C ALA A 356 1.20 -14.59 35.74
N HIS A 357 2.04 -14.07 34.80
CA HIS A 357 1.66 -12.96 33.93
C HIS A 357 1.99 -13.15 32.43
N ASP A 358 2.58 -14.32 32.06
CA ASP A 358 2.74 -14.78 30.66
C ASP A 358 2.26 -16.24 30.56
N GLN A 359 1.34 -16.50 29.62
CA GLN A 359 0.74 -17.83 29.50
C GLN A 359 1.75 -18.89 29.07
N ARG A 360 2.73 -18.54 28.21
CA ARG A 360 3.76 -19.48 27.75
C ARG A 360 4.67 -19.89 28.90
N ASP A 361 4.99 -18.94 29.78
CA ASP A 361 5.79 -19.19 30.98
C ASP A 361 5.00 -20.01 31.99
N LEU A 362 3.69 -19.76 32.10
CA LEU A 362 2.81 -20.53 33.00
C LEU A 362 2.70 -22.00 32.54
N ASP A 363 2.47 -22.22 31.24
CA ASP A 363 2.39 -23.58 30.69
C ASP A 363 3.69 -24.36 30.92
N PHE A 364 4.84 -23.68 30.75
CA PHE A 364 6.15 -24.25 31.03
C PHE A 364 6.33 -24.54 32.53
N ALA A 365 6.00 -23.56 33.37
CA ALA A 365 6.11 -23.71 34.84
C ALA A 365 5.27 -24.86 35.37
N LEU A 366 4.03 -24.97 34.92
CA LEU A 366 3.13 -26.05 35.33
C LEU A 366 3.64 -27.42 34.88
N LYS A 367 4.24 -27.51 33.66
CA LYS A 367 4.79 -28.77 33.15
C LYS A 367 6.01 -29.22 33.93
N PHE A 368 6.90 -28.32 34.32
CA PHE A 368 8.16 -28.62 34.99
C PHE A 368 8.15 -28.40 36.50
N ASP A 369 6.94 -28.21 37.09
CA ASP A 369 6.69 -28.02 38.55
C ASP A 369 7.53 -26.84 39.10
N LEU A 370 7.56 -25.72 38.37
CA LEU A 370 8.27 -24.49 38.74
C LEU A 370 7.33 -23.53 39.48
N PRO A 371 7.87 -22.67 40.39
CA PRO A 371 7.05 -21.76 41.16
C PRO A 371 6.28 -20.73 40.28
N VAL A 372 5.06 -20.40 40.71
CA VAL A 372 4.22 -19.36 40.11
C VAL A 372 4.01 -18.26 41.15
N VAL A 373 4.52 -17.06 40.93
CA VAL A 373 4.45 -15.94 41.88
C VAL A 373 3.64 -14.79 41.31
N LYS A 374 2.47 -14.53 41.85
CA LYS A 374 1.61 -13.41 41.47
C LYS A 374 2.19 -12.08 41.96
N VAL A 375 2.46 -11.15 41.04
CA VAL A 375 2.98 -9.80 41.34
C VAL A 375 2.12 -8.67 40.79
N LEU A 376 1.06 -8.99 40.03
CA LEU A 376 0.07 -8.02 39.58
C LEU A 376 -1.32 -8.49 40.01
N ASP A 377 -2.05 -7.64 40.69
CA ASP A 377 -3.43 -7.89 41.06
C ASP A 377 -4.39 -7.16 40.13
N VAL A 378 -5.20 -7.93 39.41
CA VAL A 378 -6.22 -7.46 38.48
C VAL A 378 -7.58 -7.87 39.01
N GLU A 379 -8.50 -6.92 39.08
CA GLU A 379 -9.83 -7.13 39.63
C GLU A 379 -10.57 -8.28 38.89
N GLY A 380 -11.05 -9.26 39.63
CA GLY A 380 -11.77 -10.40 39.10
C GLY A 380 -10.91 -11.52 38.49
N ALA A 381 -9.58 -11.40 38.50
CA ALA A 381 -8.70 -12.46 38.02
C ALA A 381 -8.48 -13.54 39.09
N GLU A 382 -8.57 -14.80 38.67
CA GLU A 382 -8.24 -15.95 39.54
C GLU A 382 -6.73 -16.08 39.71
N ASP A 383 -6.31 -16.83 40.71
CA ASP A 383 -4.89 -17.12 40.94
C ASP A 383 -4.33 -18.01 39.82
N PRO A 384 -3.32 -17.56 39.07
CA PRO A 384 -2.73 -18.29 37.95
C PRO A 384 -2.22 -19.69 38.32
N ALA A 385 -1.70 -19.84 39.52
CA ALA A 385 -1.19 -21.15 40.02
C ALA A 385 -2.30 -22.23 40.12
N THR A 386 -3.54 -21.82 40.29
CA THR A 386 -4.69 -22.74 40.46
C THR A 386 -5.60 -22.78 39.25
N SER A 387 -5.77 -21.65 38.56
CA SER A 387 -6.64 -21.54 37.38
C SER A 387 -5.98 -22.07 36.10
N GLY A 388 -4.65 -22.10 36.03
CA GLY A 388 -3.90 -22.39 34.80
C GLY A 388 -3.99 -21.28 33.74
N VAL A 389 -4.46 -20.09 34.12
CA VAL A 389 -4.60 -18.93 33.24
C VAL A 389 -3.78 -17.76 33.77
N ALA A 390 -2.82 -17.27 32.97
CA ALA A 390 -1.97 -16.15 33.36
C ALA A 390 -2.78 -14.85 33.46
N THR A 391 -2.49 -14.04 34.48
CA THR A 391 -3.15 -12.76 34.69
C THR A 391 -2.50 -11.67 33.85
N ALA A 392 -3.18 -11.21 32.80
CA ALA A 392 -2.79 -10.07 31.99
C ALA A 392 -3.69 -8.86 32.22
N GLY A 393 -3.28 -7.70 31.79
CA GLY A 393 -4.08 -6.47 31.89
C GLY A 393 -3.46 -5.37 32.75
N ASP A 394 -4.30 -4.41 33.12
CA ASP A 394 -3.93 -3.32 34.02
C ASP A 394 -4.34 -3.68 35.44
N GLY A 395 -3.48 -3.39 36.40
CA GLY A 395 -3.69 -3.75 37.80
C GLY A 395 -2.70 -3.01 38.72
N VAL A 396 -2.69 -3.43 39.96
CA VAL A 396 -1.82 -2.89 41.02
C VAL A 396 -0.78 -3.94 41.42
N LEU A 397 0.47 -3.53 41.58
CA LEU A 397 1.55 -4.44 41.96
C LEU A 397 1.38 -4.93 43.40
N VAL A 398 1.59 -6.23 43.59
CA VAL A 398 1.61 -6.92 44.87
C VAL A 398 2.88 -7.76 44.99
N ASN A 399 3.33 -8.09 46.16
CA ASN A 399 4.52 -8.94 46.41
C ASN A 399 5.79 -8.43 45.70
N SER A 400 5.92 -7.14 45.46
CA SER A 400 6.92 -6.54 44.56
C SER A 400 7.81 -5.48 45.23
N GLY A 401 8.12 -5.65 46.50
CA GLY A 401 9.00 -4.73 47.25
C GLY A 401 8.52 -3.28 47.14
N GLU A 402 9.40 -2.37 46.65
CA GLU A 402 9.09 -0.96 46.48
C GLU A 402 8.03 -0.65 45.43
N LEU A 403 7.70 -1.62 44.57
CA LEU A 403 6.68 -1.46 43.54
C LEU A 403 5.27 -1.80 44.06
N THR A 404 5.16 -2.43 45.22
CA THR A 404 3.89 -2.85 45.79
C THR A 404 2.96 -1.66 46.04
N GLY A 405 1.73 -1.74 45.53
CA GLY A 405 0.71 -0.71 45.61
C GLY A 405 0.73 0.29 44.46
N LEU A 406 1.72 0.24 43.56
CA LEU A 406 1.76 1.11 42.38
C LEU A 406 0.91 0.54 41.25
N PRO A 407 0.22 1.41 40.48
CA PRO A 407 -0.36 1.01 39.19
C PRO A 407 0.73 0.56 38.21
N LYS A 408 0.40 -0.36 37.32
CA LYS A 408 1.33 -0.98 36.34
C LYS A 408 2.24 0.03 35.62
N ALA A 409 1.68 1.13 35.08
CA ALA A 409 2.48 2.13 34.34
C ALA A 409 3.53 2.81 35.20
N GLU A 410 3.18 3.20 36.42
CA GLU A 410 4.09 3.78 37.38
C GLU A 410 5.14 2.77 37.88
N ALA A 411 4.73 1.53 38.07
CA ALA A 411 5.61 0.44 38.46
C ALA A 411 6.67 0.11 37.41
N ILE A 412 6.34 0.17 36.11
CA ILE A 412 7.30 -0.01 35.02
C ILE A 412 8.38 1.08 35.08
N ALA A 413 8.00 2.35 35.18
CA ALA A 413 8.94 3.45 35.28
C ALA A 413 9.83 3.31 36.53
N LYS A 414 9.23 2.98 37.67
CA LYS A 414 9.95 2.78 38.93
C LYS A 414 10.89 1.58 38.90
N ALA A 415 10.48 0.48 38.24
CA ALA A 415 11.34 -0.70 38.09
C ALA A 415 12.59 -0.38 37.24
N ILE A 416 12.44 0.45 36.20
CA ILE A 416 13.59 0.94 35.40
C ILE A 416 14.55 1.72 36.30
N GLU A 417 14.04 2.68 37.08
CA GLU A 417 14.87 3.43 38.03
C GLU A 417 15.63 2.52 39.03
N LEU A 418 14.97 1.45 39.50
CA LEU A 418 15.57 0.52 40.47
C LEU A 418 16.72 -0.27 39.82
N VAL A 419 16.55 -0.79 38.61
CA VAL A 419 17.65 -1.54 37.93
C VAL A 419 18.79 -0.63 37.50
N GLU A 420 18.51 0.62 37.14
CA GLU A 420 19.52 1.64 36.86
C GLU A 420 20.30 2.00 38.12
N ALA A 421 19.63 2.27 39.23
CA ALA A 421 20.24 2.59 40.51
C ALA A 421 21.10 1.44 41.06
N ALA A 422 20.68 0.19 40.82
CA ALA A 422 21.45 -1.00 41.17
C ALA A 422 22.64 -1.26 40.21
N GLY A 423 22.73 -0.56 39.07
CA GLY A 423 23.74 -0.81 38.03
C GLY A 423 23.57 -2.15 37.33
N THR A 424 22.38 -2.72 37.39
CA THR A 424 22.05 -4.05 36.83
C THR A 424 21.17 -3.97 35.59
N GLY A 425 20.82 -2.77 35.10
CA GLY A 425 20.03 -2.60 33.89
C GLY A 425 19.88 -1.15 33.49
N GLU A 426 19.22 -0.91 32.39
CA GLU A 426 18.90 0.40 31.84
C GLU A 426 17.55 0.40 31.10
N GLY A 427 16.89 1.55 31.09
CA GLY A 427 15.71 1.74 30.24
C GLY A 427 16.12 1.66 28.75
N LYS A 428 15.37 0.92 27.95
CA LYS A 428 15.71 0.69 26.54
C LYS A 428 14.49 0.61 25.65
N VAL A 429 14.64 1.19 24.45
CA VAL A 429 13.67 1.02 23.36
C VAL A 429 14.27 0.04 22.37
N ILE A 430 13.50 -0.96 22.00
CA ILE A 430 13.87 -1.88 20.93
C ILE A 430 12.80 -1.90 19.84
N TYR A 431 13.19 -2.34 18.65
CA TYR A 431 12.30 -2.47 17.51
C TYR A 431 12.30 -3.93 17.04
N ARG A 432 11.14 -4.42 16.62
CA ARG A 432 11.03 -5.73 15.98
C ARG A 432 11.55 -5.71 14.53
N LEU A 433 11.48 -4.54 13.88
CA LEU A 433 12.05 -4.29 12.57
C LEU A 433 13.50 -4.75 12.53
N ARG A 434 13.88 -5.45 11.47
CA ARG A 434 15.26 -5.89 11.19
C ARG A 434 15.81 -5.16 9.99
N ASP A 435 17.12 -5.12 9.87
CA ASP A 435 17.78 -4.53 8.72
C ASP A 435 17.40 -5.20 7.42
N TRP A 436 17.27 -4.40 6.38
CA TRP A 436 16.81 -4.83 5.07
C TRP A 436 17.88 -5.64 4.35
N LEU A 437 17.62 -6.93 4.12
CA LEU A 437 18.50 -7.86 3.42
C LEU A 437 18.47 -7.63 1.92
N LEU A 438 19.57 -7.21 1.33
CA LEU A 438 19.68 -6.81 -0.08
C LEU A 438 20.07 -7.95 -1.01
N SER A 439 21.04 -8.78 -0.61
CA SER A 439 21.67 -9.77 -1.48
C SER A 439 20.68 -10.78 -2.05
N ARG A 440 20.71 -10.96 -3.37
CA ARG A 440 19.98 -12.00 -4.12
C ARG A 440 20.96 -12.77 -5.00
N GLN A 441 20.92 -14.09 -4.95
CA GLN A 441 21.74 -14.99 -5.75
C GLN A 441 21.09 -15.23 -7.12
N ARG A 442 20.78 -14.11 -7.80
CA ARG A 442 20.06 -14.08 -9.07
C ARG A 442 20.83 -13.26 -10.11
N PHE A 443 20.55 -13.54 -11.39
CA PHE A 443 21.17 -12.85 -12.50
C PHE A 443 20.47 -11.54 -12.85
N TRP A 444 19.13 -11.57 -12.97
CA TRP A 444 18.33 -10.45 -13.48
C TRP A 444 17.94 -9.49 -12.36
N GLY A 445 18.88 -8.61 -12.01
CA GLY A 445 18.80 -7.61 -10.96
C GLY A 445 19.97 -6.63 -11.02
N THR A 446 19.92 -5.56 -10.25
CA THR A 446 20.99 -4.57 -10.19
C THR A 446 22.22 -5.16 -9.51
N PRO A 447 23.40 -5.27 -10.20
CA PRO A 447 24.62 -5.77 -9.58
C PRO A 447 25.08 -4.90 -8.42
N ILE A 448 25.54 -5.51 -7.34
CA ILE A 448 26.12 -4.79 -6.20
C ILE A 448 27.51 -4.25 -6.61
N PRO A 449 27.75 -2.92 -6.53
CA PRO A 449 28.96 -2.28 -7.09
C PRO A 449 30.17 -2.40 -6.14
N VAL A 450 30.50 -3.63 -5.70
CA VAL A 450 31.59 -3.91 -4.79
C VAL A 450 32.56 -4.91 -5.41
N ILE A 451 33.85 -4.73 -5.14
CA ILE A 451 34.94 -5.61 -5.53
C ILE A 451 35.62 -6.14 -4.26
N HIS A 452 35.71 -7.45 -4.14
CA HIS A 452 36.37 -8.15 -3.04
C HIS A 452 37.85 -8.41 -3.39
N CYS A 453 38.74 -7.71 -2.72
CA CYS A 453 40.19 -7.83 -2.87
C CYS A 453 40.80 -8.46 -1.62
N GLU A 454 41.66 -9.47 -1.78
CA GLU A 454 42.32 -10.15 -0.65
C GLU A 454 43.14 -9.18 0.21
N ASP A 455 43.80 -8.17 -0.40
CA ASP A 455 44.63 -7.21 0.31
C ASP A 455 43.88 -5.98 0.81
N CYS A 456 42.85 -5.53 0.07
CA CYS A 456 42.18 -4.26 0.33
C CYS A 456 40.80 -4.43 0.99
N GLY A 457 40.31 -5.66 1.10
CA GLY A 457 38.95 -5.97 1.56
C GLY A 457 37.86 -5.58 0.55
N GLU A 458 36.78 -5.05 1.03
CA GLU A 458 35.69 -4.53 0.21
C GLU A 458 36.06 -3.16 -0.39
N VAL A 459 35.95 -3.05 -1.71
CA VAL A 459 36.30 -1.83 -2.46
C VAL A 459 35.13 -1.48 -3.36
N LEU A 460 34.60 -0.27 -3.22
CA LEU A 460 33.55 0.24 -4.13
C LEU A 460 34.10 0.36 -5.54
N VAL A 461 33.24 0.13 -6.54
CA VAL A 461 33.56 0.46 -7.93
C VAL A 461 33.64 1.98 -8.04
N PRO A 462 34.67 2.55 -8.72
CA PRO A 462 34.73 4.01 -8.92
C PRO A 462 33.46 4.54 -9.61
N GLU A 463 32.94 5.68 -9.14
CA GLU A 463 31.67 6.25 -9.64
C GLU A 463 31.69 6.52 -11.16
N ASP A 464 32.86 6.85 -11.72
CA ASP A 464 33.07 7.05 -13.18
C ASP A 464 33.07 5.72 -13.98
N GLN A 465 33.05 4.57 -13.29
CA GLN A 465 32.95 3.25 -13.89
C GLN A 465 31.54 2.64 -13.73
N LEU A 466 30.63 3.35 -13.11
CA LEU A 466 29.23 2.95 -13.05
C LEU A 466 28.52 3.26 -14.39
N PRO A 467 27.59 2.39 -14.83
CA PRO A 467 27.11 1.19 -14.13
C PRO A 467 28.01 -0.03 -14.33
N VAL A 468 28.05 -0.90 -13.31
CA VAL A 468 28.51 -2.29 -13.49
C VAL A 468 27.42 -3.02 -14.28
N LEU A 469 27.69 -3.26 -15.56
CA LEU A 469 26.75 -3.88 -16.48
C LEU A 469 26.59 -5.38 -16.23
N LEU A 470 25.38 -5.91 -16.45
CA LEU A 470 25.16 -7.35 -16.54
C LEU A 470 25.77 -7.91 -17.84
N PRO A 471 26.34 -9.13 -17.84
CA PRO A 471 26.88 -9.74 -19.05
C PRO A 471 25.76 -10.18 -20.01
N ASP A 472 25.87 -9.81 -21.28
CA ASP A 472 24.87 -10.14 -22.32
C ASP A 472 24.97 -11.58 -22.85
N ASN A 473 25.98 -12.36 -22.46
CA ASN A 473 26.29 -13.66 -23.02
C ASN A 473 25.76 -14.87 -22.22
N LEU A 474 25.13 -14.65 -21.07
CA LEU A 474 24.53 -15.72 -20.27
C LEU A 474 23.07 -15.95 -20.70
N ARG A 475 22.74 -17.20 -20.99
CA ARG A 475 21.40 -17.59 -21.50
C ARG A 475 20.94 -18.93 -20.93
N GLY A 476 19.63 -19.14 -20.92
CA GLY A 476 19.00 -20.40 -20.64
C GLY A 476 19.51 -21.09 -19.37
N GLU A 477 19.99 -22.31 -19.49
CA GLU A 477 20.47 -23.14 -18.39
C GLU A 477 21.70 -22.55 -17.65
N GLN A 478 22.43 -21.60 -18.26
CA GLN A 478 23.53 -20.90 -17.58
C GLN A 478 23.01 -19.96 -16.47
N LEU A 479 21.74 -19.54 -16.56
CA LEU A 479 21.04 -18.72 -15.57
C LEU A 479 20.41 -19.57 -14.47
N ALA A 480 20.33 -20.90 -14.66
CA ALA A 480 19.70 -21.78 -13.68
C ALA A 480 20.44 -21.72 -12.33
N PRO A 481 19.73 -21.55 -11.23
CA PRO A 481 20.33 -21.47 -9.91
C PRO A 481 20.96 -22.84 -9.54
N LYS A 482 22.22 -22.80 -9.11
CA LYS A 482 23.01 -23.98 -8.70
C LYS A 482 23.55 -23.83 -7.28
N GLY A 483 22.79 -23.13 -6.41
CA GLY A 483 23.19 -22.87 -5.03
C GLY A 483 24.09 -21.64 -4.86
N GLN A 484 24.48 -20.98 -5.94
CA GLN A 484 25.24 -19.74 -6.00
C GLN A 484 24.74 -18.86 -7.16
N SER A 485 25.07 -17.57 -7.13
CA SER A 485 24.71 -16.66 -8.22
C SER A 485 25.30 -17.08 -9.56
N PRO A 486 24.53 -17.04 -10.67
CA PRO A 486 25.05 -17.28 -12.02
C PRO A 486 26.21 -16.34 -12.40
N LEU A 487 26.25 -15.13 -11.86
CA LEU A 487 27.33 -14.16 -12.07
C LEU A 487 28.67 -14.64 -11.49
N ALA A 488 28.65 -15.44 -10.42
CA ALA A 488 29.87 -16.00 -9.84
C ALA A 488 30.64 -16.95 -10.80
N ALA A 489 29.91 -17.58 -11.72
CA ALA A 489 30.46 -18.48 -12.73
C ALA A 489 30.91 -17.78 -14.02
N ALA A 490 30.64 -16.48 -14.16
CA ALA A 490 31.02 -15.69 -15.33
C ALA A 490 32.40 -15.02 -15.14
N ASP A 491 33.46 -15.80 -15.19
CA ASP A 491 34.83 -15.33 -14.87
C ASP A 491 35.24 -14.06 -15.62
N ASN A 492 34.90 -13.92 -16.91
CA ASN A 492 35.18 -12.71 -17.69
C ASN A 492 34.51 -11.44 -17.14
N TRP A 493 33.41 -11.60 -16.41
CA TRP A 493 32.69 -10.51 -15.74
C TRP A 493 33.14 -10.37 -14.28
N ALA A 494 33.33 -11.49 -13.59
CA ALA A 494 33.60 -11.53 -12.15
C ALA A 494 35.01 -11.12 -11.79
N ILE A 495 35.98 -11.40 -12.64
CA ILE A 495 37.41 -11.18 -12.34
C ILE A 495 37.85 -9.82 -12.93
N VAL A 496 38.30 -8.92 -12.06
CA VAL A 496 38.68 -7.55 -12.40
C VAL A 496 39.92 -7.11 -11.60
N PRO A 497 40.67 -6.07 -12.08
CA PRO A 497 41.67 -5.46 -11.25
C PRO A 497 41.06 -4.67 -10.10
N CYS A 498 41.64 -4.78 -8.90
CA CYS A 498 41.24 -3.96 -7.77
C CYS A 498 41.54 -2.47 -8.03
N PRO A 499 40.57 -1.56 -7.88
CA PRO A 499 40.76 -0.11 -8.11
C PRO A 499 41.83 0.51 -7.18
N LYS A 500 42.05 -0.06 -6.00
CA LYS A 500 43.02 0.45 -5.02
C LYS A 500 44.45 -0.03 -5.25
N CYS A 501 44.66 -1.32 -5.54
CA CYS A 501 46.00 -1.90 -5.59
C CYS A 501 46.38 -2.51 -6.95
N GLY A 502 45.47 -2.59 -7.90
CA GLY A 502 45.67 -3.13 -9.25
C GLY A 502 45.77 -4.67 -9.30
N LYS A 503 45.77 -5.37 -8.18
CA LYS A 503 45.82 -6.85 -8.14
C LYS A 503 44.48 -7.43 -8.63
N GLN A 504 44.53 -8.68 -9.09
CA GLN A 504 43.34 -9.42 -9.45
C GLN A 504 42.40 -9.57 -8.24
N ALA A 505 41.12 -9.24 -8.44
CA ALA A 505 40.08 -9.28 -7.45
C ALA A 505 38.76 -9.76 -8.09
N ARG A 506 37.72 -9.95 -7.31
CA ARG A 506 36.41 -10.40 -7.80
C ARG A 506 35.33 -9.39 -7.49
N ARG A 507 34.44 -9.15 -8.48
CA ARG A 507 33.21 -8.43 -8.24
C ARG A 507 32.33 -9.22 -7.27
N ASP A 508 31.51 -8.49 -6.49
CA ASP A 508 30.39 -9.13 -5.82
C ASP A 508 29.48 -9.77 -6.88
N SER A 509 29.05 -10.98 -6.63
CA SER A 509 28.26 -11.76 -7.59
C SER A 509 26.75 -11.75 -7.30
N ASP A 510 26.34 -11.13 -6.19
CA ASP A 510 24.94 -10.97 -5.86
C ASP A 510 24.36 -9.73 -6.55
N THR A 511 23.08 -9.78 -6.81
CA THR A 511 22.29 -8.62 -7.22
C THR A 511 21.49 -8.09 -6.05
N MET A 512 21.05 -6.85 -6.14
CA MET A 512 20.21 -6.24 -5.11
C MET A 512 18.78 -6.78 -5.19
N ASP A 513 18.09 -6.79 -4.07
CA ASP A 513 16.63 -6.91 -4.03
C ASP A 513 15.99 -5.87 -4.96
N THR A 514 15.03 -6.31 -5.79
CA THR A 514 14.37 -5.44 -6.77
C THR A 514 13.63 -4.27 -6.12
N PHE A 515 13.27 -4.38 -4.84
CA PHE A 515 12.69 -3.26 -4.10
C PHE A 515 13.67 -2.09 -3.89
N VAL A 516 14.98 -2.30 -4.04
CA VAL A 516 15.93 -1.17 -4.04
C VAL A 516 15.71 -0.28 -5.24
N ASP A 517 15.48 -0.88 -6.43
CA ASP A 517 15.21 -0.14 -7.66
C ASP A 517 13.88 0.63 -7.55
N SER A 518 12.83 0.02 -7.00
CA SER A 518 11.53 0.65 -6.85
C SER A 518 11.43 1.64 -5.68
N SER A 519 12.44 1.73 -4.81
CA SER A 519 12.39 2.62 -3.64
C SER A 519 12.69 4.09 -3.94
N TRP A 520 13.07 4.44 -5.17
CA TRP A 520 13.43 5.80 -5.55
C TRP A 520 12.96 6.25 -6.95
N TYR A 521 12.28 5.40 -7.71
CA TYR A 521 11.85 5.66 -9.09
C TYR A 521 10.99 6.91 -9.24
N PHE A 522 10.18 7.23 -8.23
CA PHE A 522 9.38 8.46 -8.18
C PHE A 522 10.25 9.72 -8.16
N LEU A 523 11.47 9.66 -7.67
CA LEU A 523 12.43 10.77 -7.77
C LEU A 523 13.00 10.87 -9.19
N ARG A 524 13.25 9.74 -9.86
CA ARG A 524 13.80 9.70 -11.21
C ARG A 524 12.87 10.30 -12.23
N TYR A 525 11.57 10.12 -12.11
CA TYR A 525 10.59 10.60 -13.07
C TYR A 525 10.58 12.11 -13.30
N VAL A 526 11.05 12.91 -12.37
CA VAL A 526 11.11 14.37 -12.56
C VAL A 526 12.11 14.79 -13.65
N SER A 527 13.14 13.94 -13.90
CA SER A 527 14.16 14.13 -14.95
C SER A 527 14.77 12.78 -15.38
N PRO A 528 14.01 11.89 -16.01
CA PRO A 528 14.41 10.51 -16.23
C PRO A 528 15.61 10.33 -17.16
N HIS A 529 15.93 11.34 -17.97
CA HIS A 529 17.04 11.33 -18.93
C HIS A 529 18.27 12.10 -18.47
N ASP A 530 18.31 12.53 -17.19
CA ASP A 530 19.52 13.17 -16.63
C ASP A 530 20.62 12.13 -16.48
N ASP A 531 21.78 12.37 -17.12
CA ASP A 531 22.94 11.48 -17.08
C ASP A 531 24.03 11.94 -16.09
N GLN A 532 23.85 13.11 -15.48
CA GLN A 532 24.81 13.74 -14.55
C GLN A 532 24.42 13.48 -13.08
N ALA A 533 23.14 13.27 -12.82
CA ALA A 533 22.61 13.07 -11.47
C ALA A 533 21.46 12.05 -11.47
N PRO A 534 21.12 11.42 -10.32
CA PRO A 534 19.96 10.54 -10.22
C PRO A 534 18.64 11.26 -10.59
N PHE A 535 18.59 12.56 -10.36
CA PHE A 535 17.51 13.47 -10.77
C PHE A 535 18.01 14.94 -10.70
N ASP A 536 17.39 15.82 -11.47
CA ASP A 536 17.65 17.26 -11.41
C ASP A 536 17.13 17.84 -10.09
N PRO A 537 17.97 18.43 -9.24
CA PRO A 537 17.56 19.00 -7.97
C PRO A 537 16.57 20.16 -8.09
N GLN A 538 16.59 20.92 -9.20
CA GLN A 538 15.64 22.00 -9.44
C GLN A 538 14.26 21.42 -9.78
N ALA A 539 14.19 20.50 -10.72
CA ALA A 539 12.96 19.82 -11.07
C ALA A 539 12.36 19.14 -9.83
N MET A 540 13.21 18.54 -8.96
CA MET A 540 12.76 17.90 -7.73
C MET A 540 12.17 18.91 -6.74
N ARG A 541 12.73 20.11 -6.61
CA ARG A 541 12.14 21.19 -5.78
C ARG A 541 10.82 21.68 -6.34
N GLU A 542 10.66 21.70 -7.66
CA GLU A 542 9.44 22.16 -8.31
C GLU A 542 8.28 21.18 -8.20
N TRP A 543 8.54 19.89 -8.35
CA TRP A 543 7.52 18.83 -8.25
C TRP A 543 7.30 18.36 -6.80
N GLY A 544 8.36 18.26 -6.00
CA GLY A 544 8.31 17.78 -4.61
C GLY A 544 7.96 16.32 -4.49
N ALA A 545 7.41 15.93 -3.34
CA ALA A 545 6.86 14.61 -3.11
C ALA A 545 5.61 14.37 -3.96
N VAL A 546 5.33 13.11 -4.31
CA VAL A 546 4.13 12.70 -5.03
C VAL A 546 2.88 13.15 -4.28
N ASP A 547 1.98 13.88 -4.95
CA ASP A 547 0.75 14.39 -4.32
C ASP A 547 -0.29 13.29 -4.10
N MET A 548 -0.46 12.37 -5.06
CA MET A 548 -1.35 11.22 -4.97
C MET A 548 -0.67 9.97 -5.52
N TYR A 549 -0.57 8.95 -4.70
CA TYR A 549 0.01 7.65 -5.05
C TYR A 549 -1.06 6.57 -5.01
N VAL A 550 -1.16 5.76 -6.07
CA VAL A 550 -2.16 4.69 -6.19
C VAL A 550 -1.46 3.34 -6.28
N GLY A 551 -1.86 2.40 -5.45
CA GLY A 551 -1.28 1.05 -5.47
C GLY A 551 -1.78 0.12 -4.38
N GLY A 552 -1.43 -1.16 -4.47
CA GLY A 552 -1.95 -2.23 -3.63
C GLY A 552 -1.51 -2.16 -2.15
N VAL A 553 -2.41 -2.57 -1.26
CA VAL A 553 -2.16 -2.62 0.18
C VAL A 553 -1.09 -3.64 0.58
N GLU A 554 -0.84 -4.65 -0.23
CA GLU A 554 0.21 -5.67 -0.04
C GLU A 554 1.60 -5.07 0.10
N HIS A 555 1.80 -3.88 -0.46
CA HIS A 555 3.07 -3.15 -0.37
C HIS A 555 3.25 -2.35 0.93
N ALA A 556 2.31 -2.41 1.88
CA ALA A 556 2.36 -1.61 3.11
C ALA A 556 3.69 -1.76 3.88
N ILE A 557 4.17 -2.98 4.06
CA ILE A 557 5.41 -3.31 4.80
C ILE A 557 6.58 -3.67 3.88
N LEU A 558 6.39 -3.61 2.56
CA LEU A 558 7.38 -3.83 1.51
C LEU A 558 7.76 -2.49 0.88
N HIS A 559 7.40 -2.29 -0.38
CA HIS A 559 7.74 -1.10 -1.16
C HIS A 559 7.46 0.23 -0.44
N LEU A 560 6.30 0.39 0.19
CA LEU A 560 5.95 1.66 0.85
C LEU A 560 6.87 1.96 2.05
N LEU A 561 7.22 0.96 2.85
CA LEU A 561 8.13 1.13 3.96
C LEU A 561 9.55 1.44 3.48
N TYR A 562 10.00 0.71 2.45
CA TYR A 562 11.34 0.92 1.88
C TYR A 562 11.46 2.28 1.18
N ALA A 563 10.44 2.72 0.44
CA ALA A 563 10.41 4.04 -0.19
C ALA A 563 10.48 5.18 0.85
N ARG A 564 9.79 5.04 1.99
CA ARG A 564 9.88 5.97 3.12
C ARG A 564 11.30 6.03 3.70
N PHE A 565 11.89 4.88 3.97
CA PHE A 565 13.27 4.79 4.44
C PHE A 565 14.24 5.44 3.44
N PHE A 566 14.15 5.06 2.16
CA PHE A 566 15.01 5.58 1.11
C PHE A 566 14.91 7.11 0.98
N THR A 567 13.69 7.64 1.03
CA THR A 567 13.44 9.09 1.00
C THR A 567 14.15 9.81 2.14
N LYS A 568 14.10 9.27 3.37
CA LYS A 568 14.79 9.86 4.53
C LYS A 568 16.31 9.88 4.34
N VAL A 569 16.88 8.80 3.82
CA VAL A 569 18.33 8.75 3.54
C VAL A 569 18.71 9.74 2.44
N VAL A 570 17.93 9.85 1.36
CA VAL A 570 18.16 10.79 0.25
C VAL A 570 18.04 12.23 0.72
N ARG A 571 17.10 12.54 1.64
CA ARG A 571 17.01 13.83 2.32
C ARG A 571 18.27 14.11 3.15
N ASP A 572 18.76 13.14 3.92
CA ASP A 572 19.96 13.27 4.76
C ASP A 572 21.26 13.34 3.94
N LEU A 573 21.20 12.96 2.66
CA LEU A 573 22.23 13.25 1.65
C LEU A 573 22.15 14.70 1.12
N GLY A 574 21.09 15.44 1.47
CA GLY A 574 20.89 16.83 1.03
C GLY A 574 20.34 16.96 -0.39
N LEU A 575 19.83 15.89 -0.99
CA LEU A 575 19.37 15.87 -2.38
C LEU A 575 17.90 16.29 -2.53
N ILE A 576 17.09 16.07 -1.49
CA ILE A 576 15.67 16.46 -1.41
C ILE A 576 15.37 17.16 -0.09
N GLN A 577 14.18 17.77 0.03
CA GLN A 577 13.78 18.53 1.22
C GLN A 577 12.58 17.92 1.98
N HIS A 578 11.86 16.97 1.36
CA HIS A 578 10.70 16.34 1.96
C HIS A 578 11.07 15.06 2.71
N ASP A 579 10.29 14.72 3.73
CA ASP A 579 10.53 13.59 4.64
C ASP A 579 9.82 12.32 4.20
N GLU A 580 8.74 12.46 3.41
CA GLU A 580 7.91 11.37 2.94
C GLU A 580 7.80 11.36 1.42
N PRO A 581 7.79 10.18 0.78
CA PRO A 581 7.76 10.08 -0.69
C PRO A 581 6.41 10.46 -1.28
N PHE A 582 5.33 10.17 -0.57
CA PHE A 582 3.95 10.28 -1.05
C PHE A 582 3.10 11.04 -0.03
N LYS A 583 2.52 12.18 -0.44
CA LYS A 583 1.67 13.02 0.43
C LYS A 583 0.34 12.34 0.75
N ALA A 584 -0.24 11.67 -0.22
CA ALA A 584 -1.47 10.89 -0.07
C ALA A 584 -1.34 9.53 -0.76
N LEU A 585 -1.99 8.52 -0.21
CA LEU A 585 -2.02 7.16 -0.72
C LEU A 585 -3.47 6.70 -0.87
N MET A 586 -3.78 6.14 -2.03
CA MET A 586 -5.05 5.46 -2.29
C MET A 586 -4.78 3.99 -2.63
N ASN A 587 -5.29 3.09 -1.80
CA ASN A 587 -5.23 1.67 -2.12
C ASN A 587 -6.48 1.27 -2.89
N GLN A 588 -6.30 0.52 -3.99
CA GLN A 588 -7.40 -0.17 -4.66
C GLN A 588 -7.67 -1.52 -4.00
N GLY A 589 -8.90 -2.00 -4.15
CA GLY A 589 -9.29 -3.37 -3.82
C GLY A 589 -8.71 -4.39 -4.79
N GLN A 590 -9.19 -5.61 -4.72
CA GLN A 590 -8.84 -6.69 -5.65
C GLN A 590 -9.97 -6.96 -6.63
N VAL A 591 -9.63 -7.26 -7.88
CA VAL A 591 -10.61 -7.76 -8.84
C VAL A 591 -10.73 -9.26 -8.69
N LEU A 592 -11.87 -9.69 -8.18
CA LEU A 592 -12.22 -11.09 -7.94
C LEU A 592 -13.01 -11.66 -9.12
N ASN A 593 -13.18 -12.97 -9.17
CA ASN A 593 -14.16 -13.63 -10.03
C ASN A 593 -14.82 -14.80 -9.30
N GLY A 594 -16.10 -14.68 -9.02
CA GLY A 594 -16.87 -15.63 -8.22
C GLY A 594 -16.38 -15.71 -6.77
N GLY A 595 -16.12 -14.55 -6.14
CA GLY A 595 -15.67 -14.43 -4.76
C GLY A 595 -14.23 -14.85 -4.49
N LYS A 596 -13.42 -15.08 -5.53
CA LYS A 596 -12.03 -15.53 -5.42
C LYS A 596 -11.08 -14.65 -6.23
N ALA A 597 -9.89 -14.40 -5.69
CA ALA A 597 -8.82 -13.75 -6.43
C ALA A 597 -8.52 -14.50 -7.73
N MET A 598 -8.35 -13.75 -8.82
CA MET A 598 -8.04 -14.33 -10.12
C MET A 598 -6.62 -14.91 -10.13
N SER A 599 -6.47 -16.15 -10.55
CA SER A 599 -5.16 -16.77 -10.70
C SER A 599 -5.12 -17.77 -11.86
N LYS A 600 -3.92 -17.96 -12.43
CA LYS A 600 -3.70 -18.93 -13.50
C LYS A 600 -3.94 -20.37 -13.03
N SER A 601 -3.64 -20.68 -11.76
CA SER A 601 -3.83 -22.00 -11.17
C SER A 601 -5.30 -22.37 -10.97
N LEU A 602 -6.15 -21.38 -10.70
CA LEU A 602 -7.59 -21.59 -10.55
C LEU A 602 -8.33 -21.57 -11.90
N GLY A 603 -7.70 -21.07 -12.96
CA GLY A 603 -8.34 -20.93 -14.28
C GLY A 603 -9.53 -19.96 -14.29
N ASN A 604 -9.64 -19.10 -13.28
CA ASN A 604 -10.75 -18.13 -13.13
C ASN A 604 -10.39 -16.73 -13.63
N GLY A 605 -9.26 -16.57 -14.31
CA GLY A 605 -8.82 -15.27 -14.85
C GLY A 605 -9.74 -14.78 -15.96
N VAL A 606 -9.99 -13.46 -15.97
CA VAL A 606 -10.70 -12.75 -17.04
C VAL A 606 -9.67 -12.03 -17.90
N ASN A 607 -9.69 -12.28 -19.19
CA ASN A 607 -8.76 -11.62 -20.13
C ASN A 607 -9.22 -10.18 -20.40
N LEU A 608 -8.40 -9.21 -20.04
CA LEU A 608 -8.71 -7.79 -20.24
C LEU A 608 -8.86 -7.44 -21.72
N GLY A 609 -7.97 -7.91 -22.60
CA GLY A 609 -8.01 -7.64 -24.03
C GLY A 609 -9.34 -8.07 -24.67
N GLU A 610 -9.81 -9.28 -24.32
CA GLU A 610 -11.13 -9.78 -24.81
C GLU A 610 -12.29 -8.91 -24.31
N GLN A 611 -12.23 -8.40 -23.08
CA GLN A 611 -13.25 -7.50 -22.54
C GLN A 611 -13.24 -6.15 -23.27
N LEU A 612 -12.05 -5.61 -23.56
CA LEU A 612 -11.90 -4.39 -24.34
C LEU A 612 -12.42 -4.55 -25.77
N ASP A 613 -12.14 -5.67 -26.41
CA ASP A 613 -12.62 -5.97 -27.77
C ASP A 613 -14.14 -6.08 -27.84
N LYS A 614 -14.74 -6.60 -26.77
CA LYS A 614 -16.18 -6.84 -26.71
C LYS A 614 -16.98 -5.59 -26.35
N PHE A 615 -16.52 -4.81 -25.39
CA PHE A 615 -17.31 -3.73 -24.80
C PHE A 615 -16.73 -2.33 -25.05
N GLY A 616 -15.47 -2.23 -25.48
CA GLY A 616 -14.72 -0.96 -25.59
C GLY A 616 -14.04 -0.53 -24.28
N VAL A 617 -13.04 0.28 -24.43
CA VAL A 617 -12.21 0.79 -23.30
C VAL A 617 -13.05 1.56 -22.28
N ASP A 618 -13.82 2.52 -22.75
CA ASP A 618 -14.61 3.39 -21.88
C ASP A 618 -15.66 2.63 -21.06
N ALA A 619 -16.26 1.59 -21.63
CA ALA A 619 -17.21 0.75 -20.91
C ALA A 619 -16.53 -0.04 -19.78
N ILE A 620 -15.33 -0.56 -20.02
CA ILE A 620 -14.55 -1.28 -18.99
C ILE A 620 -14.09 -0.32 -17.91
N ARG A 621 -13.52 0.85 -18.26
CA ARG A 621 -13.11 1.88 -17.30
C ARG A 621 -14.29 2.36 -16.45
N THR A 622 -15.43 2.68 -17.09
CA THR A 622 -16.65 3.08 -16.38
C THR A 622 -17.11 1.98 -15.42
N THR A 623 -17.05 0.71 -15.82
CA THR A 623 -17.44 -0.42 -14.98
C THR A 623 -16.54 -0.55 -13.76
N MET A 624 -15.22 -0.45 -13.92
CA MET A 624 -14.26 -0.50 -12.82
C MET A 624 -14.50 0.62 -11.80
N ILE A 625 -14.63 1.85 -12.28
CA ILE A 625 -14.82 3.03 -11.41
C ILE A 625 -16.20 3.01 -10.72
N PHE A 626 -17.23 2.45 -11.37
CA PHE A 626 -18.62 2.45 -10.85
C PHE A 626 -18.89 1.30 -9.88
N ALA A 627 -18.18 0.19 -9.97
CA ALA A 627 -18.49 -1.06 -9.27
C ALA A 627 -18.51 -0.92 -7.74
N SER A 628 -17.53 -0.21 -7.18
CA SER A 628 -17.35 -0.04 -5.73
C SER A 628 -16.55 1.22 -5.41
N PRO A 629 -16.48 1.66 -4.13
CA PRO A 629 -15.42 2.55 -3.69
C PRO A 629 -14.04 1.97 -4.02
N PRO A 630 -13.01 2.81 -4.30
CA PRO A 630 -11.68 2.33 -4.68
C PRO A 630 -11.05 1.30 -3.74
N GLU A 631 -11.29 1.43 -2.45
CA GLU A 631 -10.75 0.58 -1.39
C GLU A 631 -11.39 -0.82 -1.28
N ASP A 632 -12.54 -1.03 -1.91
CA ASP A 632 -13.33 -2.26 -1.82
C ASP A 632 -13.03 -3.20 -3.01
N ASP A 633 -13.11 -4.50 -2.76
CA ASP A 633 -12.95 -5.51 -3.82
C ASP A 633 -14.08 -5.44 -4.84
N VAL A 634 -13.76 -5.71 -6.11
CA VAL A 634 -14.72 -5.79 -7.22
C VAL A 634 -14.86 -7.25 -7.67
N ASP A 635 -16.02 -7.86 -7.53
CA ASP A 635 -16.29 -9.15 -8.16
C ASP A 635 -16.76 -8.97 -9.61
N TRP A 636 -15.93 -9.41 -10.55
CA TRP A 636 -16.22 -9.30 -11.98
C TRP A 636 -17.49 -10.04 -12.40
N ALA A 637 -17.87 -11.09 -11.67
CA ALA A 637 -19.10 -11.83 -11.95
C ALA A 637 -20.38 -11.01 -11.68
N ASP A 638 -20.29 -9.99 -10.82
CA ASP A 638 -21.44 -9.17 -10.39
C ASP A 638 -21.60 -7.88 -11.17
N VAL A 639 -20.63 -7.49 -12.03
CA VAL A 639 -20.64 -6.24 -12.78
C VAL A 639 -21.16 -6.39 -14.20
N SER A 640 -21.59 -5.27 -14.82
CA SER A 640 -22.18 -5.27 -16.15
C SER A 640 -21.53 -4.27 -17.10
N PRO A 641 -20.45 -4.65 -17.80
CA PRO A 641 -19.86 -3.79 -18.84
C PRO A 641 -20.84 -3.39 -19.94
N ALA A 642 -21.78 -4.30 -20.27
CA ALA A 642 -22.85 -3.99 -21.21
C ALA A 642 -23.80 -2.88 -20.72
N GLY A 643 -24.00 -2.78 -19.40
CA GLY A 643 -24.74 -1.67 -18.77
C GLY A 643 -24.02 -0.34 -18.95
N SER A 644 -22.71 -0.33 -18.67
CA SER A 644 -21.85 0.85 -18.88
C SER A 644 -21.82 1.28 -20.34
N GLN A 645 -21.71 0.36 -21.29
CA GLN A 645 -21.75 0.66 -22.72
C GLN A 645 -23.09 1.31 -23.15
N LYS A 646 -24.22 0.81 -22.64
CA LYS A 646 -25.53 1.41 -22.90
C LYS A 646 -25.66 2.82 -22.31
N PHE A 647 -25.10 3.03 -21.14
CA PHE A 647 -25.03 4.35 -20.51
C PHE A 647 -24.22 5.32 -21.37
N LEU A 648 -23.02 4.95 -21.80
CA LEU A 648 -22.15 5.78 -22.64
C LEU A 648 -22.80 6.12 -23.98
N ALA A 649 -23.44 5.16 -24.62
CA ALA A 649 -24.19 5.38 -25.85
C ALA A 649 -25.33 6.38 -25.67
N ARG A 650 -25.99 6.38 -24.52
CA ARG A 650 -27.04 7.35 -24.20
C ARG A 650 -26.46 8.74 -23.94
N ALA A 651 -25.35 8.84 -23.23
CA ALA A 651 -24.65 10.10 -23.00
C ALA A 651 -24.17 10.72 -24.32
N TRP A 652 -23.54 9.90 -25.18
CA TRP A 652 -23.08 10.33 -26.50
C TRP A 652 -24.22 10.91 -27.36
N ARG A 653 -25.42 10.27 -27.36
CA ARG A 653 -26.58 10.78 -28.08
C ARG A 653 -27.06 12.15 -27.58
N VAL A 654 -26.85 12.48 -26.29
CA VAL A 654 -27.16 13.82 -25.80
C VAL A 654 -26.39 14.88 -26.59
N ALA A 655 -25.10 14.68 -26.83
CA ALA A 655 -24.28 15.62 -27.61
C ALA A 655 -24.74 15.72 -29.08
N GLN A 656 -25.10 14.58 -29.68
CA GLN A 656 -25.57 14.52 -31.06
C GLN A 656 -26.89 15.28 -31.29
N ASP A 657 -27.75 15.32 -30.27
CA ASP A 657 -29.09 15.92 -30.39
C ASP A 657 -29.10 17.44 -30.05
N VAL A 658 -28.03 17.98 -29.47
CA VAL A 658 -27.92 19.44 -29.20
C VAL A 658 -27.84 20.22 -30.50
N THR A 659 -28.78 21.22 -30.64
CA THR A 659 -28.88 22.05 -31.87
C THR A 659 -28.57 23.53 -31.65
N SER A 660 -28.31 23.98 -30.40
CA SER A 660 -27.86 25.35 -30.15
C SER A 660 -26.37 25.53 -30.55
N GLU A 661 -25.96 26.75 -30.84
CA GLU A 661 -24.61 27.07 -31.27
C GLU A 661 -23.63 27.06 -30.08
N PRO A 662 -22.32 26.76 -30.32
CA PRO A 662 -21.28 26.92 -29.32
C PRO A 662 -21.21 28.34 -28.77
N GLY A 663 -20.95 28.46 -27.43
CA GLY A 663 -20.82 29.76 -26.79
C GLY A 663 -22.12 30.52 -26.51
N VAL A 664 -23.28 29.89 -26.70
CA VAL A 664 -24.57 30.47 -26.33
C VAL A 664 -24.63 30.69 -24.80
N ASP A 665 -25.23 31.79 -24.37
CA ASP A 665 -25.38 32.12 -22.95
C ASP A 665 -26.33 31.17 -22.23
N ALA A 666 -25.74 30.25 -21.45
CA ALA A 666 -26.51 29.26 -20.71
C ALA A 666 -27.50 29.84 -19.68
N THR A 667 -27.27 31.08 -19.21
CA THR A 667 -28.14 31.73 -18.23
C THR A 667 -29.53 32.05 -18.80
N THR A 668 -29.68 32.03 -20.12
CA THR A 668 -30.96 32.23 -20.81
C THR A 668 -31.77 30.95 -20.98
N GLY A 669 -31.20 29.76 -20.62
CA GLY A 669 -31.87 28.48 -20.73
C GLY A 669 -32.69 28.08 -19.50
N ASP A 670 -33.17 26.84 -19.49
CA ASP A 670 -33.97 26.24 -18.41
C ASP A 670 -33.31 26.34 -17.03
N LEU A 671 -33.94 27.06 -16.11
CA LEU A 671 -33.36 27.35 -14.78
C LEU A 671 -33.19 26.09 -13.92
N GLU A 672 -34.12 25.15 -13.99
CA GLU A 672 -34.06 23.94 -13.17
C GLU A 672 -32.91 23.03 -13.63
N LEU A 673 -32.66 22.96 -14.95
CA LEU A 673 -31.51 22.26 -15.49
C LEU A 673 -30.20 22.96 -15.12
N GLN A 674 -30.14 24.30 -15.13
CA GLN A 674 -28.96 25.05 -14.65
C GLN A 674 -28.67 24.78 -13.17
N LYS A 675 -29.68 24.76 -12.30
CA LYS A 675 -29.54 24.39 -10.88
C LYS A 675 -29.02 22.95 -10.70
N LEU A 676 -29.52 22.02 -11.51
CA LEU A 676 -29.08 20.63 -11.47
C LEU A 676 -27.62 20.50 -11.91
N ILE A 677 -27.18 21.18 -12.97
CA ILE A 677 -25.79 21.22 -13.42
C ILE A 677 -24.90 21.73 -12.28
N ALA A 678 -25.26 22.88 -11.69
CA ALA A 678 -24.48 23.51 -10.61
C ALA A 678 -24.34 22.56 -9.39
N ARG A 679 -25.45 21.94 -8.96
CA ARG A 679 -25.43 20.94 -7.86
C ARG A 679 -24.58 19.74 -8.21
N THR A 680 -24.75 19.17 -9.42
CA THR A 680 -23.96 18.00 -9.85
C THR A 680 -22.46 18.32 -9.85
N VAL A 681 -22.03 19.45 -10.40
CA VAL A 681 -20.61 19.86 -10.44
C VAL A 681 -20.06 20.06 -9.03
N HIS A 682 -20.79 20.75 -8.17
CA HIS A 682 -20.40 20.99 -6.77
C HIS A 682 -20.24 19.69 -5.98
N GLU A 683 -21.21 18.78 -6.10
CA GLU A 683 -21.17 17.47 -5.43
C GLU A 683 -20.03 16.59 -5.97
N VAL A 684 -19.85 16.54 -7.30
CA VAL A 684 -18.81 15.74 -7.96
C VAL A 684 -17.41 16.20 -7.54
N GLN A 685 -17.17 17.49 -7.41
CA GLN A 685 -15.90 18.00 -6.91
C GLN A 685 -15.57 17.42 -5.52
N GLY A 686 -16.47 17.55 -4.56
CA GLY A 686 -16.28 16.98 -3.21
C GLY A 686 -16.17 15.45 -3.19
N LEU A 687 -16.87 14.75 -4.09
CA LEU A 687 -16.81 13.31 -4.21
C LEU A 687 -15.44 12.83 -4.75
N ILE A 688 -14.87 13.53 -5.73
CA ILE A 688 -13.53 13.20 -6.26
C ILE A 688 -12.47 13.42 -5.17
N GLU A 689 -12.52 14.58 -4.51
CA GLU A 689 -11.59 14.91 -3.42
C GLU A 689 -11.72 13.94 -2.23
N GLY A 690 -12.90 13.39 -2.01
CA GLY A 690 -13.17 12.35 -1.01
C GLY A 690 -12.98 10.91 -1.48
N GLY A 691 -12.49 10.66 -2.72
CA GLY A 691 -12.26 9.32 -3.26
C GLY A 691 -13.53 8.51 -3.55
N LYS A 692 -14.71 9.17 -3.66
CA LYS A 692 -16.00 8.49 -3.91
C LYS A 692 -16.33 8.42 -5.40
N PHE A 693 -15.45 7.81 -6.17
CA PHE A 693 -15.51 7.81 -7.65
C PHE A 693 -16.73 7.09 -8.21
N ASN A 694 -17.19 6.02 -7.59
CA ASN A 694 -18.40 5.31 -7.97
C ASN A 694 -19.64 6.22 -7.91
N VAL A 695 -19.70 7.11 -6.92
CA VAL A 695 -20.80 8.08 -6.80
C VAL A 695 -20.69 9.17 -7.88
N VAL A 696 -19.49 9.56 -8.30
CA VAL A 696 -19.28 10.49 -9.44
C VAL A 696 -19.94 9.94 -10.71
N VAL A 697 -19.75 8.65 -11.00
CA VAL A 697 -20.40 8.00 -12.15
C VAL A 697 -21.93 8.05 -12.02
N ALA A 698 -22.47 7.74 -10.82
CA ALA A 698 -23.91 7.82 -10.55
C ALA A 698 -24.46 9.22 -10.77
N LYS A 699 -23.76 10.27 -10.30
CA LYS A 699 -24.17 11.68 -10.49
C LYS A 699 -24.14 12.10 -11.95
N THR A 700 -23.15 11.62 -12.70
CA THR A 700 -23.10 11.84 -14.15
C THR A 700 -24.27 11.15 -14.84
N MET A 701 -24.64 9.92 -14.43
CA MET A 701 -25.82 9.21 -14.95
C MET A 701 -27.12 9.98 -14.68
N GLU A 702 -27.27 10.55 -13.47
CA GLU A 702 -28.41 11.40 -13.11
C GLU A 702 -28.50 12.61 -14.06
N LEU A 703 -27.40 13.31 -14.31
CA LEU A 703 -27.37 14.46 -15.20
C LEU A 703 -27.68 14.07 -16.65
N VAL A 704 -27.15 12.96 -17.16
CA VAL A 704 -27.46 12.43 -18.50
C VAL A 704 -28.97 12.17 -18.64
N ASN A 705 -29.59 11.52 -17.64
CA ASN A 705 -31.03 11.22 -17.65
C ASN A 705 -31.89 12.47 -17.65
N ALA A 706 -31.54 13.47 -16.81
CA ALA A 706 -32.26 14.74 -16.75
C ALA A 706 -32.11 15.54 -18.05
N THR A 707 -30.90 15.59 -18.63
CA THR A 707 -30.65 16.27 -19.91
C THR A 707 -31.44 15.59 -21.04
N ARG A 708 -31.45 14.26 -21.08
CA ARG A 708 -32.25 13.52 -22.05
C ARG A 708 -33.74 13.86 -21.92
N LYS A 709 -34.28 13.88 -20.71
CA LYS A 709 -35.65 14.29 -20.44
C LYS A 709 -35.95 15.74 -20.89
N ALA A 710 -34.98 16.66 -20.66
CA ALA A 710 -35.13 18.05 -21.09
C ALA A 710 -35.22 18.15 -22.64
N ILE A 711 -34.43 17.38 -23.37
CA ILE A 711 -34.47 17.32 -24.85
C ILE A 711 -35.83 16.78 -25.33
N ASP A 712 -36.29 15.64 -24.76
CA ASP A 712 -37.41 14.86 -25.30
C ASP A 712 -38.79 15.49 -24.94
N SER A 713 -38.92 16.13 -23.78
CA SER A 713 -40.21 16.54 -23.22
C SER A 713 -40.19 17.81 -22.40
N GLY A 714 -39.07 18.54 -22.37
CA GLY A 714 -38.89 19.78 -21.59
C GLY A 714 -38.46 20.96 -22.45
N ALA A 715 -37.31 21.56 -22.11
CA ALA A 715 -36.77 22.76 -22.72
C ALA A 715 -36.47 22.61 -24.22
N GLY A 716 -36.10 21.39 -24.68
CA GLY A 716 -35.81 21.06 -26.07
C GLY A 716 -34.31 21.13 -26.42
N ALA A 717 -33.97 20.56 -27.58
CA ALA A 717 -32.57 20.38 -28.05
C ALA A 717 -31.83 21.72 -28.32
N ALA A 718 -32.57 22.81 -28.55
CA ALA A 718 -31.98 24.13 -28.80
C ALA A 718 -31.75 24.96 -27.54
N ASP A 719 -32.19 24.49 -26.36
CA ASP A 719 -32.10 25.24 -25.12
C ASP A 719 -30.61 25.40 -24.71
N PRO A 720 -30.16 26.62 -24.34
CA PRO A 720 -28.79 26.88 -23.89
C PRO A 720 -28.35 26.07 -22.67
N ALA A 721 -29.25 25.79 -21.71
CA ALA A 721 -28.94 24.97 -20.54
C ALA A 721 -28.73 23.49 -20.93
N VAL A 722 -29.41 23.00 -21.97
CA VAL A 722 -29.20 21.64 -22.52
C VAL A 722 -27.80 21.53 -23.13
N ARG A 723 -27.34 22.54 -23.86
CA ARG A 723 -25.93 22.58 -24.35
C ARG A 723 -24.96 22.56 -23.20
N LYS A 724 -25.14 23.43 -22.21
CA LYS A 724 -24.27 23.47 -21.03
C LYS A 724 -24.23 22.14 -20.29
N ALA A 725 -25.36 21.47 -20.18
CA ALA A 725 -25.45 20.13 -19.59
C ALA A 725 -24.64 19.10 -20.42
N ALA A 726 -24.76 19.12 -21.75
CA ALA A 726 -24.01 18.21 -22.63
C ALA A 726 -22.49 18.43 -22.54
N GLU A 727 -22.04 19.70 -22.53
CA GLU A 727 -20.62 20.07 -22.34
C GLU A 727 -20.12 19.62 -20.96
N THR A 728 -20.93 19.86 -19.89
CA THR A 728 -20.59 19.39 -18.53
C THR A 728 -20.47 17.86 -18.48
N ILE A 729 -21.40 17.14 -19.10
CA ILE A 729 -21.34 15.68 -19.19
C ILE A 729 -20.06 15.23 -19.88
N ALA A 730 -19.67 15.83 -21.01
CA ALA A 730 -18.43 15.50 -21.70
C ALA A 730 -17.20 15.74 -20.81
N ILE A 731 -17.13 16.84 -20.08
CA ILE A 731 -16.05 17.14 -19.15
C ILE A 731 -15.99 16.11 -18.01
N LEU A 732 -17.12 15.75 -17.39
CA LEU A 732 -17.17 14.76 -16.32
C LEU A 732 -16.82 13.34 -16.82
N LEU A 733 -17.33 12.95 -18.00
CA LEU A 733 -16.99 11.67 -18.62
C LEU A 733 -15.51 11.57 -18.94
N SER A 734 -14.84 12.66 -19.31
CA SER A 734 -13.42 12.63 -19.67
C SER A 734 -12.52 12.14 -18.54
N LEU A 735 -13.01 12.14 -17.31
CA LEU A 735 -12.30 11.61 -16.14
C LEU A 735 -12.16 10.07 -16.20
N TYR A 736 -13.15 9.37 -16.73
CA TYR A 736 -13.18 7.91 -16.72
C TYR A 736 -13.60 7.24 -18.04
N ALA A 737 -14.19 7.97 -18.97
CA ALA A 737 -14.59 7.49 -20.31
C ALA A 737 -14.09 8.43 -21.41
N PRO A 738 -12.76 8.50 -21.61
CA PRO A 738 -12.12 9.56 -22.37
C PRO A 738 -12.45 9.57 -23.88
N TYR A 739 -12.63 8.40 -24.51
CA TYR A 739 -12.94 8.34 -25.95
C TYR A 739 -14.32 8.89 -26.24
N THR A 740 -15.31 8.51 -25.46
CA THR A 740 -16.69 8.99 -25.58
C THR A 740 -16.76 10.51 -25.31
N ALA A 741 -16.03 10.94 -24.26
CA ALA A 741 -15.98 12.34 -23.87
C ALA A 741 -15.36 13.24 -24.93
N GLU A 742 -14.24 12.81 -25.53
CA GLU A 742 -13.56 13.55 -26.61
C GLU A 742 -14.47 13.67 -27.83
N ASP A 743 -15.14 12.57 -28.22
CA ASP A 743 -16.05 12.59 -29.35
C ASP A 743 -17.25 13.51 -29.11
N MET A 744 -17.86 13.47 -27.93
CA MET A 744 -18.93 14.38 -27.52
C MET A 744 -18.48 15.84 -27.58
N TRP A 745 -17.29 16.15 -27.08
CA TRP A 745 -16.75 17.50 -27.03
C TRP A 745 -16.57 18.10 -28.43
N HIS A 746 -16.00 17.33 -29.35
CA HIS A 746 -15.83 17.76 -30.74
C HIS A 746 -17.16 17.85 -31.52
N VAL A 747 -18.12 16.94 -31.24
CA VAL A 747 -19.48 17.03 -31.80
C VAL A 747 -20.21 18.30 -31.37
N LEU A 748 -19.96 18.78 -30.15
CA LEU A 748 -20.49 20.03 -29.63
C LEU A 748 -19.79 21.29 -30.22
N GLY A 749 -18.83 21.11 -31.15
CA GLY A 749 -18.19 22.19 -31.91
C GLY A 749 -16.93 22.77 -31.27
N HIS A 750 -16.27 22.04 -30.39
CA HIS A 750 -15.00 22.43 -29.80
C HIS A 750 -13.83 21.76 -30.53
N ASP A 751 -12.76 22.51 -30.80
CA ASP A 751 -11.60 22.03 -31.57
C ASP A 751 -10.40 21.60 -30.66
N THR A 752 -10.49 21.87 -29.36
CA THR A 752 -9.43 21.56 -28.40
C THR A 752 -9.72 20.25 -27.64
N PRO A 753 -8.70 19.57 -27.10
CA PRO A 753 -8.94 18.38 -26.27
C PRO A 753 -9.86 18.68 -25.08
N VAL A 754 -10.83 17.81 -24.80
CA VAL A 754 -11.76 17.96 -23.68
C VAL A 754 -11.06 18.11 -22.35
N LEU A 755 -9.90 17.47 -22.17
CA LEU A 755 -9.09 17.56 -20.96
C LEU A 755 -8.58 18.99 -20.68
N THR A 756 -8.55 19.86 -21.69
CA THR A 756 -8.13 21.27 -21.56
C THR A 756 -9.31 22.24 -21.36
N ALA A 757 -10.53 21.76 -21.35
CA ALA A 757 -11.73 22.58 -21.22
C ALA A 757 -11.83 23.34 -19.88
N GLY A 758 -11.16 22.84 -18.85
CA GLY A 758 -11.31 23.29 -17.48
C GLY A 758 -12.46 22.59 -16.76
N PHE A 759 -12.30 22.39 -15.44
CA PHE A 759 -13.39 21.87 -14.63
C PHE A 759 -14.50 22.92 -14.52
N PRO A 760 -15.79 22.55 -14.65
CA PRO A 760 -16.88 23.53 -14.73
C PRO A 760 -16.97 24.38 -13.45
N GLU A 761 -17.10 25.68 -13.63
CA GLU A 761 -17.34 26.60 -12.52
C GLU A 761 -18.81 26.59 -12.09
N VAL A 762 -19.05 26.77 -10.79
CA VAL A 762 -20.37 26.76 -10.18
C VAL A 762 -20.75 28.19 -9.76
N ASP A 763 -21.89 28.69 -10.25
CA ASP A 763 -22.48 29.91 -9.70
C ASP A 763 -23.15 29.57 -8.36
N PRO A 764 -22.64 30.14 -7.22
CA PRO A 764 -23.26 29.90 -5.91
C PRO A 764 -24.74 30.23 -5.81
N ALA A 765 -25.23 31.15 -6.62
CA ALA A 765 -26.65 31.52 -6.65
C ALA A 765 -27.53 30.36 -7.11
N LEU A 766 -27.00 29.46 -7.96
CA LEU A 766 -27.73 28.28 -8.43
C LEU A 766 -27.77 27.13 -7.42
N LEU A 767 -26.94 27.20 -6.35
CA LEU A 767 -26.94 26.22 -5.26
C LEU A 767 -27.96 26.54 -4.17
N VAL A 768 -28.58 27.71 -4.21
CA VAL A 768 -29.58 28.09 -3.24
C VAL A 768 -30.91 27.42 -3.60
N ASP A 769 -31.34 26.49 -2.78
CA ASP A 769 -32.66 25.89 -2.88
C ASP A 769 -33.67 26.90 -2.32
N ASP A 770 -34.51 27.43 -3.16
CA ASP A 770 -35.65 28.27 -2.75
C ASP A 770 -36.78 27.43 -2.14
N THR A 771 -36.70 26.12 -2.29
CA THR A 771 -37.67 25.15 -1.76
C THR A 771 -37.06 24.19 -0.75
N VAL A 772 -37.90 23.59 0.07
CA VAL A 772 -37.56 22.54 1.02
C VAL A 772 -38.70 21.51 1.06
N THR A 773 -38.31 20.24 1.25
CA THR A 773 -39.31 19.16 1.39
C THR A 773 -39.96 19.21 2.78
N ALA A 774 -41.22 19.57 2.84
CA ALA A 774 -42.05 19.43 4.03
C ALA A 774 -42.64 18.02 4.14
N ILE A 775 -42.43 17.40 5.29
CA ILE A 775 -42.94 16.04 5.57
C ILE A 775 -44.34 16.19 6.20
N VAL A 776 -45.37 15.57 5.58
CA VAL A 776 -46.69 15.49 6.16
C VAL A 776 -46.92 14.13 6.80
N GLN A 777 -47.24 14.13 8.08
CA GLN A 777 -47.51 12.94 8.87
C GLN A 777 -48.94 12.91 9.38
N ILE A 778 -49.53 11.71 9.46
CA ILE A 778 -50.79 11.43 10.17
C ILE A 778 -50.51 10.38 11.23
N LYS A 779 -50.79 10.68 12.51
CA LYS A 779 -50.43 9.81 13.64
C LYS A 779 -48.97 9.36 13.61
N GLY A 780 -48.05 10.26 13.28
CA GLY A 780 -46.59 10.00 13.23
C GLY A 780 -46.10 9.16 12.02
N LYS A 781 -46.98 8.77 11.10
CA LYS A 781 -46.62 8.06 9.84
C LYS A 781 -46.62 9.03 8.66
N VAL A 782 -45.54 9.07 7.90
CA VAL A 782 -45.39 9.90 6.70
C VAL A 782 -46.44 9.50 5.66
N LYS A 783 -47.16 10.49 5.14
CA LYS A 783 -48.23 10.35 4.13
C LYS A 783 -47.96 11.11 2.84
N ALA A 784 -47.32 12.27 2.94
CA ALA A 784 -46.88 13.05 1.79
C ALA A 784 -45.54 13.74 2.06
N ARG A 785 -44.90 14.15 0.97
CA ARG A 785 -43.74 15.04 0.93
C ARG A 785 -44.07 16.15 -0.03
N LEU A 786 -44.04 17.41 0.45
CA LEU A 786 -44.41 18.59 -0.32
C LEU A 786 -43.16 19.45 -0.54
N GLU A 787 -42.90 19.79 -1.78
CA GLU A 787 -41.88 20.81 -2.09
C GLU A 787 -42.50 22.19 -1.88
N VAL A 788 -41.97 22.94 -0.93
CA VAL A 788 -42.51 24.24 -0.51
C VAL A 788 -41.40 25.27 -0.38
N ALA A 789 -41.71 26.54 -0.52
CA ALA A 789 -40.78 27.64 -0.34
C ALA A 789 -40.16 27.59 1.07
N LYS A 790 -38.86 27.94 1.21
CA LYS A 790 -38.19 27.99 2.51
C LYS A 790 -38.78 28.94 3.50
N ASP A 791 -39.35 30.02 3.01
CA ASP A 791 -40.00 31.10 3.74
C ASP A 791 -41.51 30.95 3.85
N ILE A 792 -42.06 29.78 3.45
CA ILE A 792 -43.51 29.48 3.55
C ILE A 792 -44.00 29.66 4.98
N SER A 793 -45.12 30.32 5.13
CA SER A 793 -45.78 30.50 6.43
C SER A 793 -46.37 29.17 6.96
N GLU A 794 -46.54 29.05 8.27
CA GLU A 794 -47.17 27.88 8.88
C GLU A 794 -48.60 27.68 8.38
N GLN A 795 -49.30 28.78 8.10
CA GLN A 795 -50.69 28.74 7.57
C GLN A 795 -50.72 28.19 6.14
N GLU A 796 -49.88 28.72 5.24
CA GLU A 796 -49.78 28.24 3.84
C GLU A 796 -49.36 26.78 3.78
N LEU A 797 -48.38 26.38 4.58
CA LEU A 797 -47.90 25.00 4.66
C LEU A 797 -49.00 24.06 5.16
N GLN A 798 -49.82 24.49 6.13
CA GLN A 798 -50.98 23.76 6.60
C GLN A 798 -52.03 23.58 5.49
N GLU A 799 -52.34 24.66 4.76
CA GLU A 799 -53.27 24.62 3.67
C GLU A 799 -52.87 23.69 2.55
N LEU A 800 -51.60 23.76 2.12
CA LEU A 800 -51.03 22.84 1.13
C LEU A 800 -51.05 21.38 1.59
N ALA A 801 -50.68 21.13 2.84
CA ALA A 801 -50.66 19.78 3.40
C ALA A 801 -52.08 19.16 3.46
N LEU A 802 -53.06 19.95 3.83
CA LEU A 802 -54.47 19.50 3.87
C LEU A 802 -55.09 19.34 2.49
N ALA A 803 -54.62 20.07 1.47
CA ALA A 803 -55.05 19.96 0.09
C ALA A 803 -54.41 18.79 -0.67
N ASP A 804 -53.32 18.20 -0.17
CA ASP A 804 -52.62 17.12 -0.84
C ASP A 804 -53.49 15.85 -0.98
N ALA A 805 -53.55 15.30 -2.18
CA ALA A 805 -54.41 14.16 -2.51
C ALA A 805 -54.07 12.86 -1.73
N ALA A 806 -52.80 12.63 -1.35
CA ALA A 806 -52.39 11.48 -0.56
C ALA A 806 -52.78 11.67 0.91
N VAL A 807 -52.67 12.88 1.42
CA VAL A 807 -53.13 13.27 2.76
C VAL A 807 -54.63 13.14 2.87
N GLN A 808 -55.38 13.67 1.92
CA GLN A 808 -56.85 13.57 1.84
C GLN A 808 -57.31 12.11 1.84
N ARG A 809 -56.74 11.27 0.98
CA ARG A 809 -57.02 9.82 0.97
C ARG A 809 -56.71 9.13 2.29
N ALA A 810 -55.66 9.56 2.98
CA ALA A 810 -55.25 8.97 4.25
C ALA A 810 -56.09 9.47 5.44
N LEU A 811 -56.71 10.62 5.33
CA LEU A 811 -57.64 11.16 6.30
C LEU A 811 -59.03 10.50 6.18
N GLY A 812 -59.54 10.30 4.94
CA GLY A 812 -60.88 9.79 4.72
C GLY A 812 -61.91 10.64 5.46
N ASP A 813 -62.84 10.02 6.18
CA ASP A 813 -63.86 10.69 6.99
C ASP A 813 -63.43 10.98 8.44
N ALA A 814 -62.13 10.85 8.77
CA ALA A 814 -61.63 11.05 10.14
C ALA A 814 -61.66 12.54 10.52
N GLU A 815 -62.14 12.85 11.73
CA GLU A 815 -62.16 14.22 12.25
C GLU A 815 -60.76 14.63 12.71
N ILE A 816 -60.27 15.76 12.19
CA ILE A 816 -58.98 16.35 12.55
C ILE A 816 -59.09 17.02 13.93
N ARG A 817 -58.38 16.46 14.92
CA ARG A 817 -58.33 17.02 16.27
C ARG A 817 -57.35 18.17 16.39
N LYS A 818 -56.20 18.08 15.71
CA LYS A 818 -55.13 19.08 15.76
C LYS A 818 -54.19 18.94 14.56
N VAL A 819 -53.76 20.08 14.02
CA VAL A 819 -52.65 20.15 13.07
C VAL A 819 -51.47 20.85 13.76
N ILE A 820 -50.31 20.23 13.77
CA ILE A 820 -49.07 20.76 14.30
C ILE A 820 -48.16 21.06 13.11
N VAL A 821 -47.90 22.34 12.88
CA VAL A 821 -47.05 22.80 11.78
C VAL A 821 -45.69 23.27 12.36
N ARG A 822 -44.65 22.96 11.68
CA ARG A 822 -43.30 23.43 11.88
C ARG A 822 -42.75 23.83 10.51
N ALA A 823 -43.14 25.00 10.06
CA ALA A 823 -42.67 25.48 8.77
C ALA A 823 -41.13 25.65 8.76
N PRO A 824 -40.47 25.37 7.66
CA PRO A 824 -40.99 24.79 6.42
C PRO A 824 -40.99 23.27 6.36
N LYS A 825 -40.63 22.52 7.44
CA LYS A 825 -40.18 21.11 7.37
C LYS A 825 -41.22 20.06 7.73
N LEU A 826 -42.23 20.37 8.53
CA LEU A 826 -43.12 19.32 9.07
C LEU A 826 -44.55 19.80 9.28
N VAL A 827 -45.50 18.97 8.87
CA VAL A 827 -46.91 19.03 9.26
C VAL A 827 -47.31 17.69 9.87
N ASN A 828 -47.79 17.69 11.10
CA ASN A 828 -48.30 16.48 11.75
C ASN A 828 -49.80 16.63 12.07
N ILE A 829 -50.62 15.80 11.45
CA ILE A 829 -52.06 15.81 11.59
C ILE A 829 -52.47 14.76 12.61
N VAL A 830 -53.15 15.18 13.66
CA VAL A 830 -53.69 14.31 14.73
C VAL A 830 -55.17 14.13 14.50
N ILE A 831 -55.60 12.90 14.29
CA ILE A 831 -56.98 12.47 14.10
C ILE A 831 -57.46 11.56 15.25
#